data_fdb36a4823c5199e4e6b50195785c3e7
#
_entry.id   fdb36a4823c5199e4e6b50195785c3e7
#
_cell.length_a   1.000
_cell.length_b   1.000
_cell.length_c   1.000
_cell.angle_alpha   90.00
_cell.angle_beta   90.00
_cell.angle_gamma   90.00
#
_symmetry.space_group_name_H-M   'P 1'
#
loop_
_entity.id
_entity.type
_entity.pdbx_description
1 polymer ?
#
loop_
_entity_poly.entity_id
_entity_poly.type
_entity_poly.pdbx_seq_one_letter_code
_entity_poly.pdbx_strand_id
1 'polypeptide(L)'
;MTDTTPWRPASGPPAGAGHTRVPPTSGYVPHAAADGAPGGEPVPAPLPADPGFVAGGLPGGDSAVRRPPFGSAGYPGGAPAGCGVRVAARVASGPAAVPAGTAPAAGGVRCEDASPAPGGSAAPAAPAGGAGGGGSRFGRGRRRVEAEVSAAEPAAGAPLGRFLAKAAAVTAGLTAAGSLLGLVRDQTIAHLFGAGHDSDAFLIAWTVPEMASTLLIEDAMALLMVPAFSHALARRAAGRAGLTRREARVQDPVRLLVGATLPRLLVFLALVASVLVVAAPAVVAVLAPGLPDPRLAVECTRLTALTVLSFGIAGYFSAALRAHRSFVPPAAIYVTYNIGIIATMVTLHTLWGVRAAAAGVAVGGLLMALVQLPSFVRHVGFGPPRARRSAAPRSQRDRDRPTLIAFGVIAPVILFAVFRQSQVLVERFLAASLPSGAISHLNYAQKVAQMPMVLSLMICTVTFPVVAQAMAGGEREKARRRVERDLALASLAVLMGTALVIGYAPQIIQVLFERGAFTHEDTLATAAVMRVYGLGLLGHCLVGALSRPFFSTARPTWFPAFAMGAGLLVNVVAGAFAVRWWGTYGIAAANAAGISTAAVLLLTGLGPRIIAIHVRTVAVSIGRLAVAALAACATGWIAGPMIPDPLLSAGLGCLLVPAMFGATGMAIRALEVTALPGQISQLTQRFRNAR
;
A
#
# COMPACT_ATOMS: atom_id res chain seq x y z
N MET A 1 64.71 -11.82 2.34
CA MET A 1 65.55 -11.16 1.34
C MET A 1 64.77 -9.92 0.95
N THR A 2 64.98 -8.83 1.69
CA THR A 2 65.79 -7.65 1.38
C THR A 2 65.19 -6.85 0.24
N ASP A 3 64.82 -5.59 0.31
CA ASP A 3 65.31 -4.44 1.07
C ASP A 3 64.31 -3.28 0.94
N THR A 4 63.85 -2.63 1.92
CA THR A 4 64.09 -1.28 2.49
C THR A 4 64.51 -0.22 1.47
N THR A 5 63.95 0.95 1.37
CA THR A 5 63.73 2.11 2.23
C THR A 5 63.29 3.32 1.40
N PRO A 6 63.02 4.46 2.03
CA PRO A 6 62.09 5.48 1.54
C PRO A 6 62.77 6.74 0.99
N TRP A 7 62.00 7.66 0.40
CA TRP A 7 62.47 9.00 0.09
C TRP A 7 61.54 10.09 0.61
N ARG A 8 62.16 11.05 1.27
CA ARG A 8 61.65 12.31 1.81
C ARG A 8 62.41 13.51 1.21
N PRO A 9 62.03 14.79 1.43
CA PRO A 9 61.82 15.84 0.44
C PRO A 9 62.86 16.94 0.41
N ALA A 10 62.79 17.91 -0.54
CA ALA A 10 63.51 19.19 -0.48
C ALA A 10 62.69 20.31 -1.14
N SER A 11 62.30 21.26 -0.37
CA SER A 11 62.66 22.69 -0.25
C SER A 11 62.82 23.52 -1.54
N GLY A 12 62.05 24.64 -1.59
CA GLY A 12 62.10 25.69 -2.62
C GLY A 12 63.22 26.77 -2.34
N PRO A 13 63.13 28.08 -2.72
CA PRO A 13 62.88 28.71 -4.02
C PRO A 13 64.14 29.55 -4.48
N PRO A 14 64.21 30.48 -5.43
CA PRO A 14 63.65 31.82 -5.46
C PRO A 14 63.39 32.52 -6.83
N ALA A 15 62.56 33.57 -6.79
CA ALA A 15 62.54 34.87 -7.46
C ALA A 15 63.19 35.21 -8.82
N GLY A 16 62.50 36.03 -9.63
CA GLY A 16 63.03 36.88 -10.70
C GLY A 16 62.00 37.23 -11.79
N ALA A 17 61.35 38.29 -11.72
CA ALA A 17 61.34 39.58 -12.38
C ALA A 17 61.15 39.60 -13.92
N GLY A 18 60.20 40.41 -14.41
CA GLY A 18 60.23 40.97 -15.75
C GLY A 18 58.86 41.32 -16.35
N HIS A 19 58.37 42.51 -16.11
CA HIS A 19 57.78 43.54 -16.99
C HIS A 19 57.13 43.07 -18.31
N THR A 20 55.92 43.52 -18.71
CA THR A 20 55.50 44.87 -19.09
C THR A 20 54.01 44.92 -19.44
N ARG A 21 53.36 45.93 -18.99
CA ARG A 21 52.49 46.99 -19.55
C ARG A 21 51.00 46.70 -19.79
N VAL A 22 50.25 47.44 -18.97
CA VAL A 22 48.91 48.01 -19.11
C VAL A 22 49.00 49.29 -19.98
N PRO A 23 47.98 49.94 -20.57
CA PRO A 23 46.75 50.45 -19.97
C PRO A 23 45.58 50.68 -20.98
N PRO A 24 44.63 51.59 -20.69
CA PRO A 24 43.71 51.82 -19.57
C PRO A 24 42.26 52.09 -20.08
N THR A 25 41.28 52.31 -19.28
CA THR A 25 40.53 53.47 -18.75
C THR A 25 39.11 53.05 -18.52
N SER A 26 38.29 53.49 -17.69
CA SER A 26 38.10 54.63 -16.76
C SER A 26 36.92 54.25 -15.88
N GLY A 27 36.80 54.38 -14.64
CA GLY A 27 36.99 55.54 -13.79
C GLY A 27 35.67 56.03 -13.25
N TYR A 28 35.37 55.78 -12.00
CA TYR A 28 34.88 56.81 -11.07
C TYR A 28 34.94 56.28 -9.62
N VAL A 29 35.58 57.06 -8.75
CA VAL A 29 35.78 56.79 -7.33
C VAL A 29 35.24 57.98 -6.54
N PRO A 30 35.01 57.85 -5.23
CA PRO A 30 34.01 58.57 -4.45
C PRO A 30 34.55 59.79 -3.73
N HIS A 31 33.67 60.60 -3.18
CA HIS A 31 34.05 61.58 -2.14
C HIS A 31 33.12 61.46 -0.92
N ALA A 32 33.80 61.46 0.20
CA ALA A 32 33.28 61.47 1.55
C ALA A 32 33.03 62.89 2.07
N ALA A 33 32.18 62.92 3.11
CA ALA A 33 32.15 63.80 4.29
C ALA A 33 31.20 64.97 4.34
N ALA A 34 30.40 64.92 5.33
CA ALA A 34 30.15 65.80 6.47
C ALA A 34 28.80 66.51 6.57
N ASP A 35 28.14 66.22 7.68
CA ASP A 35 27.33 67.06 8.58
C ASP A 35 26.02 67.74 8.17
N GLY A 36 24.98 67.47 9.00
CA GLY A 36 23.88 68.38 9.29
C GLY A 36 22.47 67.78 9.26
N ALA A 37 21.94 67.41 10.42
CA ALA A 37 20.50 67.21 10.66
C ALA A 37 19.79 68.59 10.81
N PRO A 38 18.42 68.72 10.98
CA PRO A 38 17.31 67.77 10.83
C PRO A 38 16.08 68.33 10.06
N GLY A 39 15.11 67.53 9.77
CA GLY A 39 13.72 68.06 9.61
C GLY A 39 12.91 67.51 8.43
N GLY A 40 11.83 66.84 8.74
CA GLY A 40 10.58 66.92 7.97
C GLY A 40 10.23 65.77 7.03
N GLU A 41 9.38 64.87 7.48
CA GLU A 41 8.52 64.06 6.63
C GLU A 41 7.71 64.90 5.62
N PRO A 42 7.35 64.37 4.47
CA PRO A 42 6.01 64.53 3.97
C PRO A 42 5.28 63.24 3.60
N VAL A 43 4.08 63.18 4.10
CA VAL A 43 2.98 62.25 3.83
C VAL A 43 2.58 62.32 2.34
N PRO A 44 2.24 61.23 1.66
CA PRO A 44 1.65 61.28 0.33
C PRO A 44 0.14 61.53 0.39
N ALA A 45 -0.32 62.41 -0.51
CA ALA A 45 -1.69 62.88 -0.67
C ALA A 45 -2.64 61.82 -1.28
N PRO A 46 -3.98 61.97 -1.02
CA PRO A 46 -4.98 61.03 -1.50
C PRO A 46 -5.50 61.38 -2.90
N LEU A 47 -5.97 60.34 -3.61
CA LEU A 47 -6.64 60.38 -4.90
C LEU A 47 -8.01 61.06 -4.82
N PRO A 48 -8.51 61.73 -5.89
CA PRO A 48 -9.74 62.50 -5.89
C PRO A 48 -11.00 61.61 -6.05
N ALA A 49 -12.06 62.09 -5.38
CA ALA A 49 -13.40 61.53 -5.37
C ALA A 49 -14.22 61.94 -6.62
N ASP A 50 -15.14 61.10 -6.95
CA ASP A 50 -16.22 61.17 -7.92
C ASP A 50 -17.27 62.19 -7.56
N PRO A 51 -17.92 62.88 -8.47
CA PRO A 51 -19.14 63.65 -8.14
C PRO A 51 -20.40 63.04 -8.75
N GLY A 52 -21.29 62.65 -7.90
CA GLY A 52 -22.68 63.10 -7.88
C GLY A 52 -23.71 62.44 -8.77
N PHE A 53 -24.71 61.81 -8.15
CA PHE A 53 -26.09 62.17 -8.50
C PHE A 53 -27.01 62.06 -7.26
N VAL A 54 -27.99 62.97 -7.28
CA VAL A 54 -28.78 63.45 -6.17
C VAL A 54 -29.95 62.57 -5.79
N ALA A 55 -30.33 62.68 -4.54
CA ALA A 55 -31.41 62.05 -3.80
C ALA A 55 -32.83 62.39 -4.35
N GLY A 56 -33.75 61.49 -4.02
CA GLY A 56 -35.19 61.73 -4.07
C GLY A 56 -35.96 60.57 -3.49
N GLY A 57 -36.38 60.68 -2.27
CA GLY A 57 -37.72 60.74 -1.72
C GLY A 57 -38.39 59.37 -1.46
N LEU A 58 -38.52 59.02 -0.19
CA LEU A 58 -39.58 58.15 0.37
C LEU A 58 -40.93 58.90 0.37
N PRO A 59 -42.14 58.27 0.43
CA PRO A 59 -42.51 57.39 1.53
C PRO A 59 -43.55 56.28 1.24
N GLY A 60 -43.61 55.30 2.11
CA GLY A 60 -44.81 54.77 2.75
C GLY A 60 -45.71 53.77 2.00
N GLY A 61 -46.05 52.68 2.69
CA GLY A 61 -47.31 52.03 2.47
C GLY A 61 -47.32 50.50 2.48
N ASP A 62 -47.64 50.01 3.61
CA ASP A 62 -48.25 48.72 4.03
C ASP A 62 -48.84 47.75 3.02
N SER A 63 -48.83 46.49 3.47
CA SER A 63 -49.91 45.50 3.43
C SER A 63 -49.81 44.30 2.50
N ALA A 64 -49.64 43.18 3.15
CA ALA A 64 -50.46 41.99 3.16
C ALA A 64 -50.58 41.05 1.96
N VAL A 65 -50.11 39.82 2.23
CA VAL A 65 -50.89 38.56 2.10
C VAL A 65 -51.53 38.24 0.76
N ARG A 66 -51.08 37.15 0.14
CA ARG A 66 -51.92 35.98 -0.21
C ARG A 66 -51.21 34.94 -1.07
N ARG A 67 -51.20 33.68 -0.58
CA ARG A 67 -51.31 32.40 -1.34
C ARG A 67 -52.78 32.21 -1.70
N PRO A 68 -53.16 31.14 -2.40
CA PRO A 68 -52.93 30.42 -3.66
C PRO A 68 -54.20 30.46 -4.55
N PRO A 69 -54.69 29.50 -5.33
CA PRO A 69 -54.71 28.06 -5.29
C PRO A 69 -54.76 27.29 -6.65
N PHE A 70 -54.71 25.96 -6.55
CA PHE A 70 -55.30 24.89 -7.34
C PHE A 70 -56.24 25.14 -8.54
N GLY A 71 -56.06 24.22 -9.56
CA GLY A 71 -57.06 23.90 -10.57
C GLY A 71 -56.48 22.89 -11.56
N SER A 72 -56.74 21.71 -11.55
CA SER A 72 -57.60 20.60 -11.94
C SER A 72 -58.22 20.70 -13.34
N ALA A 73 -58.20 19.55 -14.03
CA ALA A 73 -58.96 19.02 -15.16
C ALA A 73 -58.08 18.67 -16.37
N GLY A 74 -58.15 17.56 -17.06
CA GLY A 74 -59.14 16.50 -17.13
C GLY A 74 -58.63 15.41 -18.12
N TYR A 75 -59.07 14.22 -17.90
CA TYR A 75 -58.98 13.00 -18.74
C TYR A 75 -59.81 13.15 -20.03
N PRO A 76 -59.77 12.19 -21.04
CA PRO A 76 -59.77 10.75 -20.87
C PRO A 76 -59.08 9.86 -21.98
N GLY A 77 -58.79 8.59 -21.66
CA GLY A 77 -59.28 7.45 -22.45
C GLY A 77 -58.28 6.47 -22.98
N GLY A 78 -58.35 5.20 -22.54
CA GLY A 78 -58.01 4.04 -23.34
C GLY A 78 -57.11 2.97 -22.69
N ALA A 79 -57.70 2.02 -21.96
CA ALA A 79 -57.14 0.68 -21.71
C ALA A 79 -57.71 -0.30 -22.77
N PRO A 80 -57.30 -1.62 -22.89
CA PRO A 80 -57.15 -2.57 -21.78
C PRO A 80 -56.11 -3.72 -21.90
N ALA A 81 -55.99 -4.47 -20.79
CA ALA A 81 -55.66 -5.90 -20.60
C ALA A 81 -54.19 -6.33 -20.66
N GLY A 82 -53.66 -7.14 -19.77
CA GLY A 82 -54.14 -7.93 -18.69
C GLY A 82 -53.02 -8.81 -18.10
N CYS A 83 -53.29 -9.43 -16.92
CA CYS A 83 -52.50 -10.42 -16.15
C CYS A 83 -51.33 -9.90 -15.33
N GLY A 84 -51.28 -9.85 -14.05
CA GLY A 84 -51.94 -10.47 -12.93
C GLY A 84 -51.09 -11.51 -12.21
N VAL A 85 -50.22 -11.15 -11.23
CA VAL A 85 -49.93 -11.98 -10.07
C VAL A 85 -49.61 -11.08 -8.86
N ARG A 86 -50.42 -11.26 -7.84
CA ARG A 86 -50.32 -10.62 -6.52
C ARG A 86 -49.27 -11.33 -5.66
N VAL A 87 -48.50 -10.57 -4.91
CA VAL A 87 -48.00 -11.03 -3.60
C VAL A 87 -48.23 -9.90 -2.60
N ALA A 88 -48.93 -10.26 -1.54
CA ALA A 88 -49.37 -9.38 -0.48
C ALA A 88 -48.32 -9.19 0.60
N ALA A 89 -48.18 -7.96 1.04
CA ALA A 89 -47.54 -7.58 2.28
C ALA A 89 -48.53 -7.75 3.46
N ARG A 90 -48.02 -8.20 4.61
CA ARG A 90 -48.71 -8.04 5.91
C ARG A 90 -47.70 -7.63 6.98
N VAL A 91 -47.97 -6.47 7.52
CA VAL A 91 -47.47 -5.92 8.79
C VAL A 91 -48.51 -6.26 9.87
N ALA A 92 -48.08 -6.63 11.09
CA ALA A 92 -48.57 -6.17 12.38
C ALA A 92 -48.17 -7.10 13.54
N SER A 93 -47.43 -6.57 14.48
CA SER A 93 -47.70 -6.32 15.93
C SER A 93 -48.16 -7.50 16.81
N GLY A 94 -47.41 -7.72 17.93
CA GLY A 94 -47.72 -8.57 19.10
C GLY A 94 -48.78 -7.92 20.05
N PRO A 95 -48.87 -8.28 21.36
CA PRO A 95 -48.43 -9.46 22.11
C PRO A 95 -49.56 -10.12 22.95
N ALA A 96 -49.39 -11.24 23.64
CA ALA A 96 -49.84 -11.58 25.01
C ALA A 96 -50.09 -13.06 25.33
N ALA A 97 -49.56 -13.50 26.45
CA ALA A 97 -50.08 -14.38 27.52
C ALA A 97 -50.33 -15.87 27.31
N VAL A 98 -49.69 -16.62 28.19
CA VAL A 98 -49.85 -18.01 28.63
C VAL A 98 -51.22 -18.27 29.26
N PRO A 99 -51.83 -19.52 29.25
CA PRO A 99 -51.56 -20.39 30.39
C PRO A 99 -51.49 -21.92 30.12
N ALA A 100 -51.04 -22.54 31.19
CA ALA A 100 -50.76 -23.93 31.50
C ALA A 100 -51.86 -24.99 31.20
N GLY A 101 -51.41 -26.26 31.15
CA GLY A 101 -52.29 -27.39 31.43
C GLY A 101 -51.85 -28.73 30.87
N THR A 102 -51.36 -29.60 31.77
CA THR A 102 -51.54 -31.03 31.95
C THR A 102 -50.84 -32.05 31.01
N ALA A 103 -49.99 -32.84 31.67
CA ALA A 103 -49.56 -34.20 31.30
C ALA A 103 -50.69 -35.22 31.56
N PRO A 104 -50.65 -36.52 31.09
CA PRO A 104 -49.84 -37.49 31.81
C PRO A 104 -49.20 -38.68 30.98
N ALA A 105 -48.11 -39.19 31.52
CA ALA A 105 -47.78 -40.60 31.90
C ALA A 105 -47.81 -41.67 30.77
N ALA A 106 -46.91 -42.60 30.66
CA ALA A 106 -46.11 -43.46 31.48
C ALA A 106 -45.42 -44.55 30.59
N GLY A 107 -44.36 -45.16 31.11
CA GLY A 107 -43.77 -46.44 30.64
C GLY A 107 -42.32 -46.27 30.14
N GLY A 108 -41.33 -46.50 30.76
CA GLY A 108 -40.85 -47.26 31.91
C GLY A 108 -40.32 -48.64 31.51
N VAL A 109 -38.98 -48.83 31.32
CA VAL A 109 -38.24 -50.03 31.73
C VAL A 109 -36.74 -49.72 31.86
N ARG A 110 -36.24 -50.00 33.05
CA ARG A 110 -34.81 -50.08 33.47
C ARG A 110 -34.20 -51.41 33.01
N CYS A 111 -32.88 -51.47 33.04
CA CYS A 111 -31.95 -52.40 33.73
C CYS A 111 -30.54 -52.14 33.21
N GLU A 112 -29.61 -51.68 33.96
CA GLU A 112 -28.79 -52.25 35.04
C GLU A 112 -27.50 -52.90 34.54
N ASP A 113 -26.44 -52.44 35.09
CA ASP A 113 -25.04 -52.79 35.32
C ASP A 113 -24.58 -54.26 35.12
N ALA A 114 -23.32 -54.44 34.65
CA ALA A 114 -22.26 -55.12 35.42
C ALA A 114 -21.02 -55.46 34.56
N SER A 115 -19.85 -54.99 34.94
CA SER A 115 -18.56 -55.68 34.75
C SER A 115 -18.37 -56.72 35.84
N PRO A 116 -17.53 -57.75 35.73
CA PRO A 116 -16.06 -57.70 35.60
C PRO A 116 -15.36 -58.89 34.87
N ALA A 117 -14.03 -58.73 34.66
CA ALA A 117 -13.03 -59.70 34.25
C ALA A 117 -12.78 -60.76 35.39
N PRO A 118 -11.87 -61.76 35.28
CA PRO A 118 -10.80 -62.10 34.32
C PRO A 118 -10.55 -63.65 34.08
N GLY A 119 -9.58 -63.94 33.22
CA GLY A 119 -8.75 -65.17 33.40
C GLY A 119 -8.71 -66.23 32.27
N GLY A 120 -7.54 -66.52 31.77
CA GLY A 120 -6.94 -67.82 31.73
C GLY A 120 -6.79 -68.56 30.38
N SER A 121 -5.61 -68.52 29.83
CA SER A 121 -4.74 -69.74 29.53
C SER A 121 -5.12 -70.74 28.46
N ALA A 122 -4.12 -71.03 27.59
CA ALA A 122 -3.71 -72.30 26.96
C ALA A 122 -4.03 -72.50 25.47
N ALA A 123 -2.94 -72.63 24.69
CA ALA A 123 -2.82 -73.37 23.44
C ALA A 123 -2.90 -74.89 23.74
N PRO A 124 -3.15 -75.79 22.80
CA PRO A 124 -2.14 -76.15 21.79
C PRO A 124 -2.64 -76.75 20.43
N ALA A 125 -1.63 -76.91 19.52
CA ALA A 125 -1.39 -77.99 18.51
C ALA A 125 -2.28 -78.09 17.25
N ALA A 126 -1.54 -78.12 16.15
CA ALA A 126 -1.93 -78.58 14.80
C ALA A 126 -2.24 -80.10 14.75
N PRO A 127 -2.90 -80.59 13.72
CA PRO A 127 -2.14 -81.13 12.58
C PRO A 127 -2.76 -80.93 11.16
N ALA A 128 -1.93 -81.32 10.24
CA ALA A 128 -1.91 -81.32 8.80
C ALA A 128 -3.10 -82.00 8.05
N GLY A 129 -3.23 -81.56 6.80
CA GLY A 129 -3.62 -82.44 5.72
C GLY A 129 -4.69 -81.90 4.74
N GLY A 130 -4.31 -81.84 3.45
CA GLY A 130 -5.21 -82.11 2.36
C GLY A 130 -5.69 -81.00 1.42
N ALA A 131 -5.02 -80.92 0.34
CA ALA A 131 -5.39 -80.75 -1.07
C ALA A 131 -6.75 -80.13 -1.49
N GLY A 132 -6.69 -79.13 -2.42
CA GLY A 132 -7.66 -79.10 -3.52
C GLY A 132 -8.29 -77.77 -3.83
N GLY A 133 -7.88 -77.10 -4.94
CA GLY A 133 -8.82 -76.53 -5.86
C GLY A 133 -9.09 -75.04 -5.82
N GLY A 134 -8.51 -74.32 -6.72
CA GLY A 134 -9.23 -73.32 -7.59
C GLY A 134 -9.86 -72.11 -6.98
N GLY A 135 -9.36 -70.91 -7.37
CA GLY A 135 -10.26 -69.79 -7.39
C GLY A 135 -9.69 -68.50 -6.92
N SER A 136 -9.58 -67.62 -7.87
CA SER A 136 -9.57 -66.14 -7.81
C SER A 136 -8.30 -65.39 -7.42
N ARG A 137 -7.59 -65.02 -8.47
CA ARG A 137 -6.47 -64.06 -8.52
C ARG A 137 -6.89 -62.58 -8.33
N PHE A 138 -7.92 -62.25 -7.60
CA PHE A 138 -8.40 -60.85 -7.47
C PHE A 138 -8.17 -60.17 -6.12
N GLY A 139 -7.59 -60.87 -5.14
CA GLY A 139 -7.44 -60.32 -3.78
C GLY A 139 -6.07 -59.72 -3.44
N ARG A 140 -5.02 -59.93 -4.27
CA ARG A 140 -3.64 -59.47 -3.95
C ARG A 140 -3.25 -58.11 -4.53
N GLY A 141 -3.98 -57.57 -5.48
CA GLY A 141 -3.72 -56.24 -6.06
C GLY A 141 -4.10 -55.11 -5.15
N ARG A 142 -5.17 -55.26 -4.38
CA ARG A 142 -5.70 -54.15 -3.57
C ARG A 142 -4.90 -53.85 -2.30
N ARG A 143 -4.38 -54.88 -1.63
CA ARG A 143 -3.52 -54.70 -0.46
C ARG A 143 -2.11 -54.22 -0.78
N ARG A 144 -1.60 -54.47 -1.99
CA ARG A 144 -0.29 -53.97 -2.44
C ARG A 144 -0.37 -52.52 -2.85
N VAL A 145 -1.50 -52.08 -3.43
CA VAL A 145 -1.74 -50.65 -3.77
C VAL A 145 -2.01 -49.81 -2.51
N GLU A 146 -2.71 -50.35 -1.51
CA GLU A 146 -2.91 -49.66 -0.23
C GLU A 146 -1.61 -49.60 0.62
N ALA A 147 -0.73 -50.56 0.52
CA ALA A 147 0.58 -50.56 1.17
C ALA A 147 1.59 -49.64 0.44
N GLU A 148 1.55 -49.53 -0.90
CA GLU A 148 2.37 -48.59 -1.66
C GLU A 148 1.88 -47.17 -1.56
N VAL A 149 0.58 -46.94 -1.38
CA VAL A 149 0.02 -45.59 -1.12
C VAL A 149 0.32 -45.14 0.31
N SER A 150 0.41 -46.08 1.29
CA SER A 150 0.77 -45.72 2.68
C SER A 150 2.28 -45.58 2.92
N ALA A 151 3.14 -46.09 2.02
CA ALA A 151 4.61 -45.98 2.14
C ALA A 151 5.21 -44.83 1.31
N ALA A 152 4.39 -44.03 0.57
CA ALA A 152 4.86 -42.98 -0.31
C ALA A 152 4.68 -41.52 0.24
N GLU A 153 4.36 -41.39 1.51
CA GLU A 153 4.41 -40.08 2.19
C GLU A 153 5.16 -40.22 3.52
N PRO A 154 6.41 -39.73 3.67
CA PRO A 154 6.74 -38.32 3.80
C PRO A 154 8.20 -37.96 3.41
N ALA A 155 8.56 -37.86 2.17
CA ALA A 155 9.89 -37.37 1.80
C ALA A 155 9.91 -36.22 0.79
N ALA A 156 8.76 -35.81 0.20
CA ALA A 156 8.70 -34.78 -0.81
C ALA A 156 8.52 -33.35 -0.23
N GLY A 157 8.23 -33.18 1.05
CA GLY A 157 7.94 -31.87 1.65
C GLY A 157 9.17 -31.03 2.03
N ALA A 158 10.29 -31.66 2.37
CA ALA A 158 11.46 -30.95 2.88
C ALA A 158 12.23 -30.12 1.82
N PRO A 159 12.44 -30.58 0.56
CA PRO A 159 13.11 -29.77 -0.46
C PRO A 159 12.21 -28.64 -0.99
N LEU A 160 10.90 -28.86 -1.10
CA LEU A 160 9.94 -27.85 -1.55
C LEU A 160 9.81 -26.71 -0.52
N GLY A 161 9.77 -27.03 0.76
CA GLY A 161 9.72 -26.04 1.85
C GLY A 161 10.96 -25.15 1.88
N ARG A 162 12.16 -25.71 1.73
CA ARG A 162 13.43 -24.93 1.64
C ARG A 162 13.50 -24.05 0.40
N PHE A 163 13.05 -24.53 -0.74
CA PHE A 163 12.99 -23.75 -1.98
C PHE A 163 12.02 -22.55 -1.83
N LEU A 164 10.83 -22.78 -1.29
CA LEU A 164 9.85 -21.73 -1.05
C LEU A 164 10.34 -20.69 -0.03
N ALA A 165 11.00 -21.15 1.05
CA ALA A 165 11.59 -20.26 2.05
C ALA A 165 12.72 -19.40 1.45
N LYS A 166 13.61 -19.99 0.64
CA LYS A 166 14.66 -19.24 -0.08
C LYS A 166 14.07 -18.22 -1.06
N ALA A 167 13.08 -18.62 -1.84
CA ALA A 167 12.39 -17.72 -2.76
C ALA A 167 11.70 -16.56 -2.02
N ALA A 168 11.04 -16.83 -0.91
CA ALA A 168 10.42 -15.83 -0.06
C ALA A 168 11.45 -14.87 0.55
N ALA A 169 12.58 -15.39 1.04
CA ALA A 169 13.66 -14.56 1.59
C ALA A 169 14.29 -13.63 0.54
N VAL A 170 14.56 -14.14 -0.67
CA VAL A 170 15.09 -13.34 -1.79
C VAL A 170 14.07 -12.28 -2.22
N THR A 171 12.79 -12.64 -2.31
CA THR A 171 11.72 -11.71 -2.66
C THR A 171 11.60 -10.60 -1.61
N ALA A 172 11.60 -10.95 -0.32
CA ALA A 172 11.58 -9.98 0.77
C ALA A 172 12.80 -9.07 0.76
N GLY A 173 14.00 -9.62 0.55
CA GLY A 173 15.24 -8.85 0.42
C GLY A 173 15.23 -7.86 -0.74
N LEU A 174 14.74 -8.27 -1.93
CA LEU A 174 14.60 -7.37 -3.09
C LEU A 174 13.54 -6.30 -2.86
N THR A 175 12.43 -6.62 -2.18
CA THR A 175 11.42 -5.63 -1.82
C THR A 175 11.98 -4.60 -0.84
N ALA A 176 12.71 -5.05 0.18
CA ALA A 176 13.38 -4.15 1.13
C ALA A 176 14.44 -3.27 0.43
N ALA A 177 15.24 -3.84 -0.46
CA ALA A 177 16.21 -3.09 -1.27
C ALA A 177 15.51 -2.07 -2.18
N GLY A 178 14.36 -2.40 -2.78
CA GLY A 178 13.54 -1.47 -3.55
C GLY A 178 13.03 -0.30 -2.72
N SER A 179 12.58 -0.56 -1.50
CA SER A 179 12.12 0.50 -0.57
C SER A 179 13.28 1.40 -0.12
N LEU A 180 14.45 0.83 0.17
CA LEU A 180 15.64 1.59 0.54
C LEU A 180 16.13 2.47 -0.63
N LEU A 181 16.18 1.92 -1.84
CA LEU A 181 16.50 2.71 -3.04
C LEU A 181 15.45 3.79 -3.33
N GLY A 182 14.20 3.56 -2.96
CA GLY A 182 13.15 4.58 -2.99
C GLY A 182 13.47 5.76 -2.07
N LEU A 183 13.96 5.50 -0.86
CA LEU A 183 14.41 6.53 0.06
C LEU A 183 15.65 7.28 -0.49
N VAL A 184 16.64 6.54 -1.02
CA VAL A 184 17.81 7.14 -1.67
C VAL A 184 17.41 8.05 -2.84
N ARG A 185 16.44 7.65 -3.64
CA ARG A 185 15.87 8.49 -4.70
C ARG A 185 15.26 9.78 -4.15
N ASP A 186 14.46 9.70 -3.08
CA ASP A 186 13.84 10.87 -2.47
C ASP A 186 14.89 11.80 -1.85
N GLN A 187 15.96 11.24 -1.24
CA GLN A 187 17.14 11.99 -0.80
C GLN A 187 17.87 12.67 -1.96
N THR A 188 17.99 11.99 -3.11
CA THR A 188 18.65 12.57 -4.30
C THR A 188 17.81 13.73 -4.86
N ILE A 189 16.48 13.61 -4.88
CA ILE A 189 15.57 14.71 -5.28
C ILE A 189 15.74 15.90 -4.35
N ALA A 190 15.70 15.67 -3.04
CA ALA A 190 15.89 16.72 -2.04
C ALA A 190 17.27 17.37 -2.13
N HIS A 191 18.33 16.59 -2.33
CA HIS A 191 19.69 17.09 -2.48
C HIS A 191 19.89 17.99 -3.71
N LEU A 192 19.28 17.62 -4.84
CA LEU A 192 19.46 18.34 -6.11
C LEU A 192 18.51 19.53 -6.27
N PHE A 193 17.29 19.43 -5.76
CA PHE A 193 16.20 20.38 -6.02
C PHE A 193 15.59 21.01 -4.76
N GLY A 194 15.99 20.55 -3.55
CA GLY A 194 15.47 21.04 -2.28
C GLY A 194 13.99 20.76 -2.06
N ALA A 195 13.34 21.57 -1.22
CA ALA A 195 11.91 21.60 -1.03
C ALA A 195 11.37 22.95 -1.55
N GLY A 196 11.14 23.06 -2.85
CA GLY A 196 10.78 24.27 -3.51
C GLY A 196 9.85 24.06 -4.71
N HIS A 197 9.74 25.09 -5.55
CA HIS A 197 8.87 25.09 -6.72
C HIS A 197 9.13 23.91 -7.68
N ASP A 198 10.39 23.62 -7.96
CA ASP A 198 10.79 22.56 -8.90
C ASP A 198 10.39 21.18 -8.39
N SER A 199 10.69 20.88 -7.12
CA SER A 199 10.33 19.62 -6.50
C SER A 199 8.81 19.47 -6.34
N ASP A 200 8.07 20.55 -6.02
CA ASP A 200 6.61 20.55 -5.96
C ASP A 200 5.99 20.26 -7.33
N ALA A 201 6.47 20.91 -8.41
CA ALA A 201 6.03 20.66 -9.77
C ALA A 201 6.24 19.20 -10.21
N PHE A 202 7.40 18.64 -9.89
CA PHE A 202 7.70 17.23 -10.14
C PHE A 202 6.79 16.29 -9.34
N LEU A 203 6.56 16.55 -8.07
CA LEU A 203 5.74 15.71 -7.20
C LEU A 203 4.26 15.71 -7.60
N ILE A 204 3.74 16.85 -8.10
CA ILE A 204 2.42 16.93 -8.73
C ILE A 204 2.37 16.01 -9.96
N ALA A 205 3.36 16.14 -10.84
CA ALA A 205 3.44 15.35 -12.05
C ALA A 205 3.60 13.84 -11.76
N TRP A 206 4.28 13.48 -10.68
CA TRP A 206 4.49 12.10 -10.29
C TRP A 206 3.28 11.45 -9.61
N THR A 207 2.34 12.21 -9.11
CA THR A 207 1.15 11.68 -8.42
C THR A 207 0.36 10.71 -9.31
N VAL A 208 0.13 11.03 -10.58
CA VAL A 208 -0.60 10.15 -11.51
C VAL A 208 0.13 8.83 -11.78
N PRO A 209 1.44 8.82 -12.10
CA PRO A 209 2.20 7.57 -12.22
C PRO A 209 2.25 6.75 -10.93
N GLU A 210 2.40 7.38 -9.77
CA GLU A 210 2.42 6.68 -8.47
C GLU A 210 1.10 5.93 -8.23
N MET A 211 -0.03 6.57 -8.48
CA MET A 211 -1.35 5.92 -8.45
C MET A 211 -1.46 4.80 -9.48
N ALA A 212 -1.02 5.05 -10.71
CA ALA A 212 -1.05 4.06 -11.77
C ALA A 212 -0.20 2.83 -11.43
N SER A 213 0.97 3.00 -10.80
CA SER A 213 1.83 1.89 -10.39
C SER A 213 1.14 0.98 -9.39
N THR A 214 0.52 1.55 -8.36
CA THR A 214 -0.20 0.78 -7.34
C THR A 214 -1.40 0.06 -7.94
N LEU A 215 -2.23 0.77 -8.70
CA LEU A 215 -3.44 0.18 -9.29
C LEU A 215 -3.11 -0.85 -10.37
N LEU A 216 -2.15 -0.59 -11.25
CA LEU A 216 -1.84 -1.48 -12.38
C LEU A 216 -0.95 -2.65 -11.97
N ILE A 217 0.09 -2.44 -11.15
CA ILE A 217 1.07 -3.47 -10.82
C ILE A 217 0.61 -4.32 -9.65
N GLU A 218 0.13 -3.69 -8.57
CA GLU A 218 -0.16 -4.37 -7.31
C GLU A 218 -1.58 -4.90 -7.26
N ASP A 219 -2.58 -4.10 -7.64
CA ASP A 219 -3.99 -4.43 -7.45
C ASP A 219 -4.61 -5.06 -8.71
N ALA A 220 -4.80 -4.31 -9.80
CA ALA A 220 -5.59 -4.77 -10.93
C ALA A 220 -4.97 -5.98 -11.66
N MET A 221 -3.67 -5.94 -11.96
CA MET A 221 -3.01 -7.04 -12.67
C MET A 221 -2.88 -8.28 -11.80
N ALA A 222 -2.67 -8.13 -10.49
CA ALA A 222 -2.65 -9.27 -9.58
C ALA A 222 -4.01 -9.95 -9.47
N LEU A 223 -5.09 -9.16 -9.36
CA LEU A 223 -6.44 -9.70 -9.21
C LEU A 223 -7.01 -10.30 -10.51
N LEU A 224 -6.71 -9.71 -11.67
CA LEU A 224 -7.29 -10.12 -12.95
C LEU A 224 -6.41 -11.14 -13.68
N MET A 225 -5.12 -10.87 -13.78
CA MET A 225 -4.23 -11.66 -14.64
C MET A 225 -3.64 -12.88 -13.97
N VAL A 226 -3.36 -12.87 -12.64
CA VAL A 226 -2.83 -14.06 -11.96
C VAL A 226 -3.81 -15.24 -12.02
N PRO A 227 -5.11 -15.10 -11.74
CA PRO A 227 -6.07 -16.20 -11.94
C PRO A 227 -6.17 -16.63 -13.40
N ALA A 228 -6.21 -15.69 -14.35
CA ALA A 228 -6.29 -15.99 -15.78
C ALA A 228 -5.10 -16.83 -16.27
N PHE A 229 -3.88 -16.45 -15.87
CA PHE A 229 -2.67 -17.24 -16.16
C PHE A 229 -2.67 -18.58 -15.46
N SER A 230 -3.13 -18.65 -14.20
CA SER A 230 -3.23 -19.90 -13.45
C SER A 230 -4.18 -20.89 -14.11
N HIS A 231 -5.35 -20.42 -14.58
CA HIS A 231 -6.29 -21.23 -15.35
C HIS A 231 -5.71 -21.68 -16.68
N ALA A 232 -5.00 -20.80 -17.41
CA ALA A 232 -4.33 -21.17 -18.65
C ALA A 232 -3.24 -22.23 -18.43
N LEU A 233 -2.50 -22.13 -17.32
CA LEU A 233 -1.49 -23.10 -16.94
C LEU A 233 -2.10 -24.47 -16.57
N ALA A 234 -3.21 -24.49 -15.83
CA ALA A 234 -3.95 -25.70 -15.52
C ALA A 234 -4.44 -26.41 -16.80
N ARG A 235 -5.03 -25.65 -17.75
CA ARG A 235 -5.40 -26.19 -19.08
C ARG A 235 -4.18 -26.70 -19.87
N ARG A 236 -3.03 -26.01 -19.77
CA ARG A 236 -1.76 -26.46 -20.38
C ARG A 236 -1.29 -27.78 -19.81
N ALA A 237 -1.44 -28.00 -18.51
CA ALA A 237 -1.08 -29.24 -17.85
C ALA A 237 -2.02 -30.39 -18.27
N ALA A 238 -3.33 -30.15 -18.31
CA ALA A 238 -4.35 -31.14 -18.69
C ALA A 238 -4.28 -31.53 -20.20
N GLY A 239 -3.96 -30.58 -21.09
CA GLY A 239 -3.98 -30.79 -22.54
C GLY A 239 -2.68 -31.37 -23.14
N ARG A 240 -1.65 -31.68 -22.35
CA ARG A 240 -0.37 -32.21 -22.89
C ARG A 240 -0.35 -33.70 -23.17
N ALA A 241 -1.31 -34.44 -22.68
CA ALA A 241 -1.39 -35.91 -22.92
C ALA A 241 -1.79 -36.15 -24.38
N GLY A 242 -0.89 -36.73 -25.19
CA GLY A 242 -1.18 -37.17 -26.56
C GLY A 242 -0.83 -36.23 -27.70
N LEU A 243 -0.30 -35.00 -27.45
CA LEU A 243 0.05 -34.04 -28.49
C LEU A 243 1.55 -34.08 -28.83
N THR A 244 1.87 -33.94 -30.14
CA THR A 244 3.25 -33.69 -30.58
C THR A 244 3.76 -32.34 -30.07
N ARG A 245 5.09 -32.16 -29.90
CA ARG A 245 5.71 -30.88 -29.44
C ARG A 245 5.29 -29.69 -30.29
N ARG A 246 5.00 -29.87 -31.58
CA ARG A 246 4.58 -28.82 -32.48
C ARG A 246 3.11 -28.42 -32.27
N GLU A 247 2.23 -29.40 -32.08
CA GLU A 247 0.80 -29.18 -31.79
C GLU A 247 0.62 -28.58 -30.40
N ALA A 248 1.35 -29.07 -29.40
CA ALA A 248 1.37 -28.50 -28.07
C ALA A 248 1.82 -27.04 -28.02
N ARG A 249 2.69 -26.58 -28.94
CA ARG A 249 3.08 -25.17 -29.08
C ARG A 249 2.04 -24.31 -29.73
N VAL A 250 1.31 -24.82 -30.74
CA VAL A 250 0.29 -24.09 -31.50
C VAL A 250 -0.98 -23.89 -30.68
N GLN A 251 -1.34 -24.87 -29.87
CA GLN A 251 -2.54 -24.89 -29.02
C GLN A 251 -2.26 -24.50 -27.56
N ASP A 252 -1.09 -23.91 -27.26
CA ASP A 252 -0.71 -23.52 -25.89
C ASP A 252 -1.68 -22.45 -25.34
N PRO A 253 -2.49 -22.79 -24.31
CA PRO A 253 -3.48 -21.88 -23.75
C PRO A 253 -2.88 -20.58 -23.21
N VAL A 254 -1.63 -20.63 -22.69
CA VAL A 254 -0.93 -19.45 -22.18
C VAL A 254 -0.58 -18.49 -23.35
N ARG A 255 -0.08 -19.02 -24.46
CA ARG A 255 0.23 -18.20 -25.64
C ARG A 255 -1.01 -17.60 -26.28
N LEU A 256 -2.11 -18.36 -26.31
CA LEU A 256 -3.39 -17.86 -26.81
C LEU A 256 -3.93 -16.74 -25.90
N LEU A 257 -3.82 -16.89 -24.59
CA LEU A 257 -4.20 -15.84 -23.64
C LEU A 257 -3.36 -14.58 -23.87
N VAL A 258 -2.02 -14.72 -23.96
CA VAL A 258 -1.13 -13.57 -24.18
C VAL A 258 -1.41 -12.90 -25.53
N GLY A 259 -1.55 -13.66 -26.60
CA GLY A 259 -1.87 -13.14 -27.94
C GLY A 259 -3.22 -12.42 -28.01
N ALA A 260 -4.17 -12.80 -27.15
CA ALA A 260 -5.48 -12.17 -27.09
C ALA A 260 -5.51 -10.92 -26.16
N THR A 261 -4.77 -10.94 -25.05
CA THR A 261 -4.89 -9.90 -24.01
C THR A 261 -3.81 -8.83 -24.11
N LEU A 262 -2.55 -9.20 -24.36
CA LEU A 262 -1.44 -8.24 -24.35
C LEU A 262 -1.57 -7.14 -25.43
N PRO A 263 -1.88 -7.43 -26.71
CA PRO A 263 -2.02 -6.35 -27.71
C PRO A 263 -3.15 -5.37 -27.38
N ARG A 264 -4.28 -5.88 -26.86
CA ARG A 264 -5.42 -5.04 -26.46
C ARG A 264 -5.05 -4.16 -25.26
N LEU A 265 -4.34 -4.72 -24.29
CA LEU A 265 -3.82 -3.99 -23.14
C LEU A 265 -2.85 -2.89 -23.58
N LEU A 266 -1.92 -3.20 -24.49
CA LEU A 266 -0.96 -2.22 -25.03
C LEU A 266 -1.67 -1.06 -25.73
N VAL A 267 -2.64 -1.35 -26.60
CA VAL A 267 -3.43 -0.31 -27.30
C VAL A 267 -4.20 0.54 -26.28
N PHE A 268 -4.85 -0.09 -25.31
CA PHE A 268 -5.59 0.63 -24.25
C PHE A 268 -4.67 1.54 -23.43
N LEU A 269 -3.53 1.01 -22.96
CA LEU A 269 -2.58 1.78 -22.16
C LEU A 269 -1.90 2.90 -22.96
N ALA A 270 -1.59 2.64 -24.25
CA ALA A 270 -1.06 3.67 -25.15
C ALA A 270 -2.08 4.80 -25.36
N LEU A 271 -3.37 4.45 -25.52
CA LEU A 271 -4.45 5.44 -25.61
C LEU A 271 -4.55 6.26 -24.32
N VAL A 272 -4.55 5.61 -23.15
CA VAL A 272 -4.59 6.29 -21.85
C VAL A 272 -3.38 7.21 -21.67
N ALA A 273 -2.17 6.73 -21.98
CA ALA A 273 -0.96 7.55 -21.90
C ALA A 273 -1.03 8.75 -22.87
N SER A 274 -1.51 8.56 -24.11
CA SER A 274 -1.69 9.65 -25.08
C SER A 274 -2.71 10.68 -24.60
N VAL A 275 -3.84 10.22 -24.04
CA VAL A 275 -4.85 11.11 -23.43
C VAL A 275 -4.25 11.91 -22.28
N LEU A 276 -3.46 11.27 -21.40
CA LEU A 276 -2.81 11.97 -20.27
C LEU A 276 -1.78 12.99 -20.74
N VAL A 277 -1.01 12.69 -21.80
CA VAL A 277 -0.06 13.65 -22.39
C VAL A 277 -0.78 14.89 -22.93
N VAL A 278 -1.90 14.68 -23.66
CA VAL A 278 -2.70 15.79 -24.22
C VAL A 278 -3.44 16.55 -23.11
N ALA A 279 -4.03 15.82 -22.17
CA ALA A 279 -4.79 16.38 -21.05
C ALA A 279 -3.90 16.89 -19.90
N ALA A 280 -2.56 16.82 -19.99
CA ALA A 280 -1.65 17.22 -18.91
C ALA A 280 -1.94 18.62 -18.35
N PRO A 281 -2.26 19.67 -19.14
CA PRO A 281 -2.63 20.96 -18.59
C PRO A 281 -3.88 20.90 -17.72
N ALA A 282 -4.91 20.17 -18.17
CA ALA A 282 -6.15 20.01 -17.40
C ALA A 282 -5.93 19.17 -16.13
N VAL A 283 -5.11 18.11 -16.22
CA VAL A 283 -4.75 17.29 -15.07
C VAL A 283 -4.03 18.11 -13.99
N VAL A 284 -3.06 18.94 -14.37
CA VAL A 284 -2.34 19.82 -13.45
C VAL A 284 -3.26 20.87 -12.85
N ALA A 285 -4.13 21.50 -13.68
CA ALA A 285 -5.09 22.49 -13.20
C ALA A 285 -6.09 21.92 -12.17
N VAL A 286 -6.48 20.65 -12.34
CA VAL A 286 -7.37 19.96 -11.38
C VAL A 286 -6.62 19.50 -10.15
N LEU A 287 -5.39 18.99 -10.30
CA LEU A 287 -4.61 18.43 -9.19
C LEU A 287 -4.00 19.50 -8.29
N ALA A 288 -3.62 20.64 -8.88
CA ALA A 288 -2.90 21.70 -8.20
C ALA A 288 -3.44 23.08 -8.63
N PRO A 289 -4.70 23.43 -8.30
CA PRO A 289 -5.25 24.73 -8.57
C PRO A 289 -4.49 25.78 -7.74
N GLY A 290 -3.99 26.83 -8.40
CA GLY A 290 -3.26 27.91 -7.72
C GLY A 290 -1.73 27.71 -7.70
N LEU A 291 -1.19 26.72 -8.39
CA LEU A 291 0.27 26.62 -8.56
C LEU A 291 0.80 27.84 -9.32
N PRO A 292 1.83 28.55 -8.79
CA PRO A 292 2.30 29.82 -9.40
C PRO A 292 2.80 29.67 -10.84
N ASP A 293 3.52 28.59 -11.16
CA ASP A 293 3.91 28.25 -12.54
C ASP A 293 3.54 26.79 -12.87
N PRO A 294 2.40 26.57 -13.54
CA PRO A 294 1.97 25.22 -13.90
C PRO A 294 2.74 24.64 -15.09
N ARG A 295 3.52 25.43 -15.85
CA ARG A 295 4.19 24.97 -17.09
C ARG A 295 5.16 23.83 -16.81
N LEU A 296 6.01 23.98 -15.79
CA LEU A 296 6.96 22.94 -15.39
C LEU A 296 6.26 21.66 -14.96
N ALA A 297 5.20 21.76 -14.17
CA ALA A 297 4.39 20.60 -13.76
C ALA A 297 3.73 19.90 -14.97
N VAL A 298 3.25 20.66 -15.96
CA VAL A 298 2.66 20.12 -17.21
C VAL A 298 3.72 19.37 -18.02
N GLU A 299 4.90 19.93 -18.20
CA GLU A 299 6.01 19.28 -18.92
C GLU A 299 6.45 17.98 -18.21
N CYS A 300 6.63 18.02 -16.90
CA CYS A 300 6.91 16.84 -16.09
C CYS A 300 5.77 15.80 -16.19
N THR A 301 4.50 16.24 -16.20
CA THR A 301 3.34 15.35 -16.35
C THR A 301 3.33 14.66 -17.70
N ARG A 302 3.67 15.35 -18.79
CA ARG A 302 3.78 14.73 -20.12
C ARG A 302 4.86 13.64 -20.15
N LEU A 303 6.01 13.88 -19.54
CA LEU A 303 7.09 12.88 -19.46
C LEU A 303 6.68 11.68 -18.60
N THR A 304 6.10 11.94 -17.45
CA THR A 304 5.70 10.87 -16.52
C THR A 304 4.48 10.09 -17.00
N ALA A 305 3.58 10.66 -17.82
CA ALA A 305 2.42 9.97 -18.40
C ALA A 305 2.81 8.74 -19.24
N LEU A 306 4.01 8.74 -19.86
CA LEU A 306 4.52 7.60 -20.60
C LEU A 306 4.72 6.35 -19.73
N THR A 307 4.88 6.53 -18.43
CA THR A 307 5.06 5.41 -17.50
C THR A 307 3.83 4.55 -17.32
N VAL A 308 2.64 5.07 -17.60
CA VAL A 308 1.39 4.29 -17.53
C VAL A 308 1.47 3.06 -18.45
N LEU A 309 2.05 3.22 -19.65
CA LEU A 309 2.28 2.11 -20.58
C LEU A 309 3.27 1.09 -20.00
N SER A 310 4.43 1.55 -19.51
CA SER A 310 5.48 0.67 -18.99
C SER A 310 5.06 -0.01 -17.68
N PHE A 311 4.31 0.65 -16.81
CA PHE A 311 3.77 0.06 -15.57
C PHE A 311 2.72 -1.02 -15.87
N GLY A 312 1.84 -0.80 -16.84
CA GLY A 312 0.89 -1.82 -17.25
C GLY A 312 1.57 -3.06 -17.84
N ILE A 313 2.63 -2.88 -18.63
CA ILE A 313 3.45 -3.98 -19.15
C ILE A 313 4.16 -4.71 -18.00
N ALA A 314 4.79 -3.97 -17.08
CA ALA A 314 5.48 -4.54 -15.93
C ALA A 314 4.51 -5.31 -15.02
N GLY A 315 3.31 -4.79 -14.77
CA GLY A 315 2.25 -5.46 -14.03
C GLY A 315 1.79 -6.75 -14.70
N TYR A 316 1.58 -6.71 -16.01
CA TYR A 316 1.19 -7.88 -16.80
C TYR A 316 2.27 -8.98 -16.76
N PHE A 317 3.54 -8.62 -16.93
CA PHE A 317 4.65 -9.58 -16.83
C PHE A 317 4.78 -10.12 -15.41
N SER A 318 4.64 -9.27 -14.39
CA SER A 318 4.65 -9.68 -12.99
C SER A 318 3.55 -10.71 -12.69
N ALA A 319 2.34 -10.49 -13.18
CA ALA A 319 1.22 -11.41 -12.99
C ALA A 319 1.48 -12.76 -13.67
N ALA A 320 1.98 -12.75 -14.91
CA ALA A 320 2.36 -13.96 -15.62
C ALA A 320 3.46 -14.75 -14.90
N LEU A 321 4.52 -14.08 -14.46
CA LEU A 321 5.65 -14.68 -13.77
C LEU A 321 5.26 -15.24 -12.39
N ARG A 322 4.43 -14.52 -11.63
CA ARG A 322 3.88 -15.02 -10.36
C ARG A 322 3.07 -16.31 -10.55
N ALA A 323 2.23 -16.36 -11.59
CA ALA A 323 1.48 -17.58 -11.94
C ALA A 323 2.42 -18.77 -12.30
N HIS A 324 3.57 -18.49 -12.94
CA HIS A 324 4.61 -19.48 -13.23
C HIS A 324 5.55 -19.78 -12.04
N ARG A 325 5.24 -19.29 -10.82
CA ARG A 325 6.06 -19.42 -9.59
C ARG A 325 7.47 -18.83 -9.72
N SER A 326 7.66 -17.86 -10.60
CA SER A 326 8.90 -17.09 -10.76
C SER A 326 8.75 -15.75 -10.05
N PHE A 327 9.30 -15.62 -8.84
CA PHE A 327 9.07 -14.47 -7.97
C PHE A 327 10.19 -13.43 -8.00
N VAL A 328 11.41 -13.82 -8.40
CA VAL A 328 12.59 -12.94 -8.36
C VAL A 328 12.47 -11.75 -9.32
N PRO A 329 12.13 -11.91 -10.62
CA PRO A 329 12.02 -10.76 -11.51
C PRO A 329 10.91 -9.78 -11.11
N PRO A 330 9.69 -10.23 -10.69
CA PRO A 330 8.68 -9.33 -10.15
C PRO A 330 9.10 -8.59 -8.87
N ALA A 331 9.98 -9.15 -8.06
CA ALA A 331 10.50 -8.50 -6.85
C ALA A 331 11.58 -7.46 -7.18
N ALA A 332 12.32 -7.62 -8.28
CA ALA A 332 13.41 -6.73 -8.69
C ALA A 332 12.92 -5.44 -9.36
N ILE A 333 11.63 -5.31 -9.70
CA ILE A 333 11.10 -4.18 -10.46
C ILE A 333 11.35 -2.83 -9.78
N TYR A 334 11.12 -2.75 -8.46
CA TYR A 334 11.31 -1.50 -7.71
C TYR A 334 12.79 -1.13 -7.53
N VAL A 335 13.68 -2.12 -7.51
CA VAL A 335 15.13 -1.89 -7.51
C VAL A 335 15.56 -1.24 -8.82
N THR A 336 15.19 -1.83 -9.97
CA THR A 336 15.54 -1.31 -11.29
C THR A 336 14.86 0.03 -11.59
N TYR A 337 13.64 0.23 -11.12
CA TYR A 337 12.91 1.48 -11.23
C TYR A 337 13.66 2.63 -10.56
N ASN A 338 14.03 2.47 -9.31
CA ASN A 338 14.71 3.52 -8.56
C ASN A 338 16.14 3.76 -9.08
N ILE A 339 16.86 2.72 -9.51
CA ILE A 339 18.15 2.86 -10.19
C ILE A 339 18.00 3.71 -11.46
N GLY A 340 16.99 3.43 -12.28
CA GLY A 340 16.71 4.19 -13.50
C GLY A 340 16.45 5.67 -13.23
N ILE A 341 15.64 5.97 -12.20
CA ILE A 341 15.35 7.35 -11.83
C ILE A 341 16.62 8.07 -11.34
N ILE A 342 17.31 7.48 -10.38
CA ILE A 342 18.52 8.08 -9.79
C ILE A 342 19.58 8.31 -10.86
N ALA A 343 19.87 7.30 -11.69
CA ALA A 343 20.88 7.42 -12.75
C ALA A 343 20.53 8.53 -13.76
N THR A 344 19.28 8.57 -14.24
CA THR A 344 18.84 9.60 -15.22
C THR A 344 18.89 10.99 -14.58
N MET A 345 18.42 11.12 -13.33
CA MET A 345 18.38 12.38 -12.62
C MET A 345 19.80 12.93 -12.38
N VAL A 346 20.71 12.11 -11.85
CA VAL A 346 22.10 12.52 -11.56
C VAL A 346 22.85 12.89 -12.85
N THR A 347 22.60 12.22 -13.96
CA THR A 347 23.30 12.49 -15.22
C THR A 347 22.75 13.69 -15.97
N LEU A 348 21.45 13.99 -15.86
CA LEU A 348 20.79 15.02 -16.68
C LEU A 348 20.33 16.25 -15.90
N HIS A 349 20.49 16.31 -14.57
CA HIS A 349 19.97 17.42 -13.75
C HIS A 349 20.55 18.79 -14.15
N THR A 350 21.83 18.85 -14.54
CA THR A 350 22.47 20.10 -14.96
C THR A 350 21.93 20.64 -16.28
N LEU A 351 21.43 19.76 -17.18
CA LEU A 351 20.92 20.13 -18.50
C LEU A 351 19.41 20.40 -18.48
N TRP A 352 18.65 19.60 -17.71
CA TRP A 352 17.18 19.58 -17.76
C TRP A 352 16.51 19.98 -16.46
N GLY A 353 17.27 20.31 -15.41
CA GLY A 353 16.73 20.60 -14.08
C GLY A 353 15.85 19.43 -13.59
N VAL A 354 14.75 19.73 -12.96
CA VAL A 354 13.83 18.71 -12.39
C VAL A 354 13.12 17.86 -13.46
N ARG A 355 13.08 18.29 -14.75
CA ARG A 355 12.60 17.45 -15.86
C ARG A 355 13.42 16.17 -16.00
N ALA A 356 14.69 16.16 -15.56
CA ALA A 356 15.53 14.96 -15.50
C ALA A 356 14.94 13.90 -14.54
N ALA A 357 14.35 14.33 -13.42
CA ALA A 357 13.65 13.41 -12.52
C ALA A 357 12.41 12.81 -13.20
N ALA A 358 11.61 13.63 -13.90
CA ALA A 358 10.44 13.16 -14.64
C ALA A 358 10.79 12.20 -15.79
N ALA A 359 11.87 12.50 -16.55
CA ALA A 359 12.42 11.58 -17.55
C ALA A 359 12.92 10.28 -16.91
N GLY A 360 13.57 10.39 -15.74
CA GLY A 360 14.03 9.25 -14.95
C GLY A 360 12.89 8.31 -14.55
N VAL A 361 11.71 8.86 -14.22
CA VAL A 361 10.50 8.05 -13.96
C VAL A 361 10.10 7.24 -15.19
N ALA A 362 10.15 7.84 -16.38
CA ALA A 362 9.86 7.13 -17.65
C ALA A 362 10.91 6.03 -17.94
N VAL A 363 12.20 6.33 -17.79
CA VAL A 363 13.30 5.37 -17.95
C VAL A 363 13.19 4.24 -16.94
N GLY A 364 12.96 4.56 -15.66
CA GLY A 364 12.77 3.58 -14.59
C GLY A 364 11.60 2.65 -14.88
N GLY A 365 10.47 3.19 -15.34
CA GLY A 365 9.31 2.41 -15.75
C GLY A 365 9.61 1.44 -16.89
N LEU A 366 10.40 1.87 -17.89
CA LEU A 366 10.86 1.01 -18.96
C LEU A 366 11.76 -0.13 -18.42
N LEU A 367 12.70 0.19 -17.52
CA LEU A 367 13.57 -0.81 -16.90
C LEU A 367 12.80 -1.85 -16.08
N MET A 368 11.69 -1.47 -15.43
CA MET A 368 10.80 -2.43 -14.76
C MET A 368 10.24 -3.49 -15.71
N ALA A 369 9.90 -3.11 -16.92
CA ALA A 369 9.41 -4.04 -17.95
C ALA A 369 10.58 -4.88 -18.50
N LEU A 370 11.72 -4.25 -18.77
CA LEU A 370 12.90 -4.89 -19.38
C LEU A 370 13.51 -5.96 -18.46
N VAL A 371 13.62 -5.74 -17.15
CA VAL A 371 14.16 -6.74 -16.21
C VAL A 371 13.34 -8.02 -16.16
N GLN A 372 12.04 -7.92 -16.42
CA GLN A 372 11.13 -9.07 -16.43
C GLN A 372 11.07 -9.77 -17.80
N LEU A 373 11.37 -9.05 -18.88
CA LEU A 373 11.21 -9.52 -20.25
C LEU A 373 11.93 -10.85 -20.54
N PRO A 374 13.22 -11.07 -20.16
CA PRO A 374 13.88 -12.35 -20.42
C PRO A 374 13.18 -13.53 -19.75
N SER A 375 12.74 -13.36 -18.50
CA SER A 375 12.02 -14.39 -17.77
C SER A 375 10.63 -14.63 -18.36
N PHE A 376 9.92 -13.58 -18.74
CA PHE A 376 8.62 -13.69 -19.41
C PHE A 376 8.73 -14.48 -20.72
N VAL A 377 9.72 -14.14 -21.57
CA VAL A 377 9.99 -14.83 -22.83
C VAL A 377 10.29 -16.31 -22.63
N ARG A 378 11.11 -16.65 -21.62
CA ARG A 378 11.46 -18.06 -21.32
C ARG A 378 10.23 -18.89 -20.94
N HIS A 379 9.29 -18.33 -20.17
CA HIS A 379 8.13 -19.06 -19.66
C HIS A 379 6.95 -19.09 -20.64
N VAL A 380 6.73 -18.01 -21.37
CA VAL A 380 5.61 -17.87 -22.31
C VAL A 380 6.02 -18.21 -23.75
N GLY A 381 7.24 -17.84 -24.16
CA GLY A 381 7.78 -17.98 -25.51
C GLY A 381 7.25 -16.91 -26.46
N PHE A 382 8.11 -16.36 -27.32
CA PHE A 382 7.73 -15.48 -28.43
C PHE A 382 7.26 -16.27 -29.65
N GLY A 383 6.26 -15.78 -30.33
CA GLY A 383 5.79 -16.21 -31.63
C GLY A 383 4.32 -15.84 -31.82
N PRO A 384 3.94 -15.29 -33.00
CA PRO A 384 2.55 -15.04 -33.29
C PRO A 384 1.77 -16.35 -33.17
N PRO A 385 0.61 -16.36 -32.49
CA PRO A 385 -0.26 -17.51 -32.53
C PRO A 385 -0.69 -17.68 -33.99
N ARG A 386 -0.19 -18.71 -34.66
CA ARG A 386 -0.76 -19.15 -35.94
C ARG A 386 -2.14 -19.74 -35.61
N ALA A 387 -3.09 -18.84 -35.50
CA ALA A 387 -4.49 -19.19 -35.30
C ALA A 387 -4.98 -19.83 -36.60
N ARG A 388 -4.87 -21.15 -36.70
CA ARG A 388 -5.82 -21.89 -37.51
C ARG A 388 -7.18 -21.64 -36.83
N ARG A 389 -8.07 -20.95 -37.51
CA ARG A 389 -9.47 -20.77 -37.14
C ARG A 389 -10.14 -22.15 -37.07
N SER A 390 -9.83 -22.95 -36.11
CA SER A 390 -10.68 -24.06 -35.69
C SER A 390 -11.84 -23.45 -34.93
N ALA A 391 -13.00 -23.47 -35.51
CA ALA A 391 -14.23 -23.08 -34.90
C ALA A 391 -14.43 -23.94 -33.64
N ALA A 392 -13.97 -23.45 -32.50
CA ALA A 392 -14.37 -24.03 -31.21
C ALA A 392 -15.91 -23.93 -31.10
N PRO A 393 -16.59 -25.02 -30.64
CA PRO A 393 -18.03 -25.01 -30.51
C PRO A 393 -18.48 -23.79 -29.69
N ARG A 394 -19.49 -23.08 -30.17
CA ARG A 394 -20.05 -21.87 -29.54
C ARG A 394 -20.42 -22.07 -28.06
N SER A 395 -20.72 -23.29 -27.64
CA SER A 395 -21.10 -23.62 -26.26
C SER A 395 -19.97 -23.42 -25.21
N GLN A 396 -18.70 -23.49 -25.62
CA GLN A 396 -17.57 -23.24 -24.74
C GLN A 396 -17.20 -21.76 -24.61
N ARG A 397 -17.53 -20.94 -25.63
CA ARG A 397 -17.32 -19.49 -25.60
C ARG A 397 -18.23 -18.76 -24.62
N ASP A 398 -19.44 -19.28 -24.37
CA ASP A 398 -20.41 -18.65 -23.44
C ASP A 398 -20.13 -18.99 -21.99
N ARG A 399 -19.45 -20.12 -21.69
CA ARG A 399 -18.97 -20.44 -20.33
C ARG A 399 -17.72 -19.66 -19.90
N ASP A 400 -16.99 -19.10 -20.85
CA ASP A 400 -15.73 -18.36 -20.61
C ASP A 400 -15.94 -16.83 -20.60
N ARG A 401 -17.17 -16.31 -20.68
CA ARG A 401 -17.45 -14.89 -20.46
C ARG A 401 -17.16 -14.58 -18.99
N PRO A 402 -16.31 -13.59 -18.67
CA PRO A 402 -16.21 -13.08 -17.31
C PRO A 402 -17.62 -12.55 -16.96
N THR A 403 -18.31 -13.31 -16.15
CA THR A 403 -19.69 -13.01 -15.76
C THR A 403 -19.70 -11.73 -14.94
N LEU A 404 -20.78 -10.96 -15.00
CA LEU A 404 -21.06 -9.80 -14.12
C LEU A 404 -20.82 -10.11 -12.63
N ILE A 405 -20.87 -11.39 -12.27
CA ILE A 405 -20.54 -11.93 -10.95
C ILE A 405 -19.04 -11.68 -10.60
N ALA A 406 -18.13 -11.80 -11.57
CA ALA A 406 -16.69 -11.52 -11.33
C ALA A 406 -16.45 -10.03 -11.08
N PHE A 407 -17.17 -9.14 -11.76
CA PHE A 407 -17.08 -7.69 -11.54
C PHE A 407 -17.59 -7.30 -10.14
N GLY A 408 -18.72 -7.86 -9.69
CA GLY A 408 -19.26 -7.62 -8.34
C GLY A 408 -18.35 -8.09 -7.21
N VAL A 409 -17.49 -9.08 -7.45
CA VAL A 409 -16.49 -9.57 -6.48
C VAL A 409 -15.25 -8.64 -6.43
N ILE A 410 -14.85 -8.09 -7.57
CA ILE A 410 -13.61 -7.30 -7.70
C ILE A 410 -13.85 -5.81 -7.39
N ALA A 411 -15.05 -5.29 -7.70
CA ALA A 411 -15.39 -3.88 -7.54
C ALA A 411 -15.16 -3.31 -6.13
N PRO A 412 -15.52 -4.01 -5.02
CA PRO A 412 -15.25 -3.51 -3.67
C PRO A 412 -13.76 -3.33 -3.38
N VAL A 413 -12.91 -4.22 -3.91
CA VAL A 413 -11.45 -4.18 -3.71
C VAL A 413 -10.84 -3.02 -4.49
N ILE A 414 -11.27 -2.85 -5.75
CA ILE A 414 -10.82 -1.73 -6.59
C ILE A 414 -11.24 -0.40 -5.97
N LEU A 415 -12.50 -0.27 -5.53
CA LEU A 415 -13.00 0.97 -4.94
C LEU A 415 -12.26 1.32 -3.64
N PHE A 416 -11.98 0.32 -2.79
CA PHE A 416 -11.14 0.51 -1.60
C PHE A 416 -9.75 1.04 -1.98
N ALA A 417 -9.10 0.45 -2.99
CA ALA A 417 -7.79 0.88 -3.46
C ALA A 417 -7.84 2.31 -4.04
N VAL A 418 -8.87 2.63 -4.82
CA VAL A 418 -9.08 3.99 -5.35
C VAL A 418 -9.25 5.00 -4.22
N PHE A 419 -10.11 4.76 -3.24
CA PHE A 419 -10.29 5.67 -2.10
C PHE A 419 -9.00 5.84 -1.29
N ARG A 420 -8.22 4.77 -1.11
CA ARG A 420 -6.92 4.85 -0.44
C ARG A 420 -5.93 5.74 -1.19
N GLN A 421 -5.86 5.60 -2.52
CA GLN A 421 -4.96 6.42 -3.35
C GLN A 421 -5.46 7.87 -3.48
N SER A 422 -6.77 8.11 -3.40
CA SER A 422 -7.34 9.46 -3.47
C SER A 422 -6.92 10.36 -2.30
N GLN A 423 -6.44 9.79 -1.19
CA GLN A 423 -5.88 10.60 -0.09
C GLN A 423 -4.71 11.46 -0.56
N VAL A 424 -3.82 10.92 -1.39
CA VAL A 424 -2.68 11.66 -1.94
C VAL A 424 -3.14 12.78 -2.87
N LEU A 425 -4.20 12.54 -3.67
CA LEU A 425 -4.78 13.58 -4.53
C LEU A 425 -5.32 14.76 -3.71
N VAL A 426 -6.04 14.45 -2.61
CA VAL A 426 -6.57 15.47 -1.70
C VAL A 426 -5.44 16.31 -1.09
N GLU A 427 -4.36 15.66 -0.65
CA GLU A 427 -3.19 16.35 -0.10
C GLU A 427 -2.55 17.28 -1.13
N ARG A 428 -2.35 16.85 -2.37
CA ARG A 428 -1.77 17.68 -3.44
C ARG A 428 -2.67 18.85 -3.77
N PHE A 429 -3.98 18.59 -3.91
CA PHE A 429 -4.99 19.63 -4.18
C PHE A 429 -4.99 20.71 -3.10
N LEU A 430 -5.02 20.34 -1.83
CA LEU A 430 -5.04 21.29 -0.71
C LEU A 430 -3.71 22.03 -0.55
N ALA A 431 -2.58 21.34 -0.78
CA ALA A 431 -1.26 21.93 -0.63
C ALA A 431 -0.87 22.88 -1.77
N ALA A 432 -1.50 22.75 -2.94
CA ALA A 432 -1.15 23.56 -4.11
C ALA A 432 -1.37 25.07 -3.93
N SER A 433 -2.24 25.48 -3.01
CA SER A 433 -2.50 26.87 -2.67
C SER A 433 -1.59 27.42 -1.57
N LEU A 434 -0.72 26.59 -1.00
CA LEU A 434 0.23 26.97 0.04
C LEU A 434 1.55 27.49 -0.57
N PRO A 435 2.42 28.12 0.22
CA PRO A 435 3.74 28.53 -0.23
C PRO A 435 4.53 27.40 -0.87
N SER A 436 5.44 27.76 -1.78
CA SER A 436 6.36 26.83 -2.45
C SER A 436 7.10 25.96 -1.45
N GLY A 437 7.26 24.68 -1.76
CA GLY A 437 7.85 23.68 -0.86
C GLY A 437 6.83 22.88 -0.02
N ALA A 438 5.58 23.37 0.09
CA ALA A 438 4.56 22.73 0.91
C ALA A 438 4.29 21.27 0.51
N ILE A 439 4.20 21.00 -0.79
CA ILE A 439 3.98 19.65 -1.34
C ILE A 439 5.18 18.76 -1.05
N SER A 440 6.38 19.30 -1.18
CA SER A 440 7.64 18.59 -0.92
C SER A 440 7.80 18.23 0.55
N HIS A 441 7.53 19.17 1.47
CA HIS A 441 7.55 18.92 2.91
C HIS A 441 6.56 17.81 3.31
N LEU A 442 5.33 17.86 2.80
CA LEU A 442 4.32 16.81 3.02
C LEU A 442 4.81 15.45 2.50
N ASN A 443 5.36 15.41 1.29
CA ASN A 443 5.85 14.17 0.67
C ASN A 443 7.00 13.54 1.43
N TYR A 444 8.06 14.31 1.74
CA TYR A 444 9.23 13.80 2.47
C TYR A 444 8.85 13.37 3.89
N ALA A 445 8.06 14.18 4.59
CA ALA A 445 7.55 13.85 5.92
C ALA A 445 6.76 12.54 5.93
N GLN A 446 5.84 12.35 4.98
CA GLN A 446 5.02 11.15 4.87
C GLN A 446 5.86 9.90 4.55
N LYS A 447 6.81 9.99 3.60
CA LYS A 447 7.66 8.86 3.20
C LYS A 447 8.51 8.35 4.37
N VAL A 448 9.12 9.25 5.14
CA VAL A 448 9.92 8.88 6.32
C VAL A 448 9.03 8.36 7.45
N ALA A 449 7.93 9.05 7.74
CA ALA A 449 7.00 8.64 8.77
C ALA A 449 6.45 7.21 8.55
N GLN A 450 6.24 6.80 7.30
CA GLN A 450 5.68 5.49 6.98
C GLN A 450 6.68 4.32 7.09
N MET A 451 7.98 4.54 7.30
CA MET A 451 8.97 3.46 7.40
C MET A 451 8.67 2.43 8.50
N PRO A 452 8.29 2.80 9.74
CA PRO A 452 7.90 1.83 10.76
C PRO A 452 6.67 1.00 10.38
N MET A 453 5.74 1.58 9.62
CA MET A 453 4.55 0.88 9.15
C MET A 453 4.90 -0.26 8.19
N VAL A 454 5.89 -0.09 7.32
CA VAL A 454 6.33 -1.14 6.38
C VAL A 454 6.79 -2.38 7.14
N LEU A 455 7.62 -2.20 8.18
CA LEU A 455 8.07 -3.29 9.06
C LEU A 455 6.91 -3.99 9.76
N SER A 456 5.96 -3.21 10.27
CA SER A 456 4.77 -3.71 10.96
C SER A 456 3.88 -4.55 10.02
N LEU A 457 3.64 -4.10 8.80
CA LEU A 457 2.85 -4.83 7.81
C LEU A 457 3.53 -6.11 7.29
N MET A 458 4.86 -6.21 7.32
CA MET A 458 5.56 -7.45 7.02
C MET A 458 5.15 -8.58 7.98
N ILE A 459 4.95 -8.29 9.27
CA ILE A 459 4.47 -9.26 10.27
C ILE A 459 3.12 -9.83 9.83
N CYS A 460 2.16 -8.96 9.52
CA CYS A 460 0.84 -9.38 9.07
C CYS A 460 0.86 -10.16 7.75
N THR A 461 1.78 -9.83 6.83
CA THR A 461 1.90 -10.51 5.54
C THR A 461 2.34 -11.96 5.68
N VAL A 462 3.30 -12.23 6.57
CA VAL A 462 3.83 -13.59 6.82
C VAL A 462 2.78 -14.48 7.51
N THR A 463 1.93 -13.90 8.35
CA THR A 463 0.97 -14.65 9.16
C THR A 463 -0.39 -14.84 8.48
N PHE A 464 -0.71 -14.03 7.50
CA PHE A 464 -1.98 -14.06 6.76
C PHE A 464 -2.36 -15.43 6.17
N PRO A 465 -1.46 -16.21 5.54
CA PRO A 465 -1.80 -17.54 5.03
C PRO A 465 -2.29 -18.50 6.12
N VAL A 466 -1.76 -18.38 7.35
CA VAL A 466 -2.16 -19.21 8.50
C VAL A 466 -3.59 -18.86 8.94
N VAL A 467 -3.95 -17.57 8.92
CA VAL A 467 -5.31 -17.11 9.22
C VAL A 467 -6.28 -17.62 8.15
N ALA A 468 -5.92 -17.50 6.87
CA ALA A 468 -6.75 -17.96 5.76
C ALA A 468 -6.98 -19.49 5.81
N GLN A 469 -5.96 -20.28 6.13
CA GLN A 469 -6.08 -21.73 6.32
C GLN A 469 -6.99 -22.10 7.50
N ALA A 470 -6.83 -21.43 8.65
CA ALA A 470 -7.68 -21.65 9.82
C ALA A 470 -9.15 -21.32 9.53
N MET A 471 -9.41 -20.24 8.76
CA MET A 471 -10.76 -19.89 8.33
C MET A 471 -11.36 -20.93 7.37
N ALA A 472 -10.57 -21.41 6.41
CA ALA A 472 -11.00 -22.46 5.47
C ALA A 472 -11.28 -23.81 6.18
N GLY A 473 -10.52 -24.11 7.23
CA GLY A 473 -10.69 -25.31 8.07
C GLY A 473 -11.81 -25.20 9.12
N GLY A 474 -12.53 -24.07 9.19
CA GLY A 474 -13.59 -23.84 10.18
C GLY A 474 -13.10 -23.53 11.60
N GLU A 475 -11.77 -23.43 11.82
CA GLU A 475 -11.14 -23.17 13.12
C GLU A 475 -11.20 -21.67 13.48
N ARG A 476 -12.41 -21.13 13.63
CA ARG A 476 -12.66 -19.68 13.83
C ARG A 476 -11.93 -19.13 15.05
N GLU A 477 -11.89 -19.88 16.14
CA GLU A 477 -11.23 -19.47 17.38
C GLU A 477 -9.70 -19.31 17.21
N LYS A 478 -9.08 -20.23 16.49
CA LYS A 478 -7.65 -20.17 16.15
C LYS A 478 -7.34 -18.99 15.23
N ALA A 479 -8.21 -18.75 14.23
CA ALA A 479 -8.12 -17.58 13.37
C ALA A 479 -8.25 -16.28 14.15
N ARG A 480 -9.23 -16.19 15.08
CA ARG A 480 -9.45 -15.02 15.95
C ARG A 480 -8.20 -14.68 16.78
N ARG A 481 -7.72 -15.67 17.57
CA ARG A 481 -6.53 -15.47 18.43
C ARG A 481 -5.32 -15.05 17.61
N ARG A 482 -5.20 -15.57 16.39
CA ARG A 482 -4.11 -15.21 15.50
C ARG A 482 -4.21 -13.77 15.03
N VAL A 483 -5.40 -13.33 14.57
CA VAL A 483 -5.63 -11.95 14.14
C VAL A 483 -5.43 -10.97 15.28
N GLU A 484 -5.97 -11.24 16.49
CA GLU A 484 -5.79 -10.40 17.66
C GLU A 484 -4.30 -10.24 18.02
N ARG A 485 -3.53 -11.34 17.98
CA ARG A 485 -2.09 -11.30 18.23
C ARG A 485 -1.32 -10.54 17.14
N ASP A 486 -1.66 -10.74 15.87
CA ASP A 486 -1.00 -10.06 14.76
C ASP A 486 -1.27 -8.56 14.80
N LEU A 487 -2.49 -8.13 15.15
CA LEU A 487 -2.84 -6.72 15.38
C LEU A 487 -2.06 -6.12 16.54
N ALA A 488 -1.92 -6.86 17.64
CA ALA A 488 -1.19 -6.41 18.81
C ALA A 488 0.31 -6.23 18.51
N LEU A 489 0.94 -7.20 17.84
CA LEU A 489 2.35 -7.13 17.42
C LEU A 489 2.61 -6.02 16.39
N ALA A 490 1.70 -5.86 15.43
CA ALA A 490 1.77 -4.80 14.45
C ALA A 490 1.63 -3.41 15.10
N SER A 491 0.69 -3.28 16.05
CA SER A 491 0.51 -2.04 16.82
C SER A 491 1.71 -1.72 17.70
N LEU A 492 2.32 -2.73 18.33
CA LEU A 492 3.55 -2.57 19.10
C LEU A 492 4.68 -2.01 18.23
N ALA A 493 4.93 -2.64 17.07
CA ALA A 493 6.01 -2.24 16.18
C ALA A 493 5.79 -0.82 15.63
N VAL A 494 4.55 -0.50 15.19
CA VAL A 494 4.26 0.82 14.62
C VAL A 494 4.25 1.92 15.67
N LEU A 495 3.72 1.68 16.87
CA LEU A 495 3.68 2.69 17.95
C LEU A 495 5.09 2.99 18.50
N MET A 496 5.94 1.97 18.63
CA MET A 496 7.35 2.16 18.96
C MET A 496 8.06 3.02 17.90
N GLY A 497 7.85 2.71 16.62
CA GLY A 497 8.40 3.50 15.51
C GLY A 497 7.79 4.90 15.44
N THR A 498 6.52 5.07 15.75
CA THR A 498 5.85 6.39 15.85
C THR A 498 6.50 7.25 16.93
N ALA A 499 6.80 6.68 18.10
CA ALA A 499 7.48 7.39 19.19
C ALA A 499 8.88 7.88 18.74
N LEU A 500 9.61 7.06 18.00
CA LEU A 500 10.92 7.43 17.42
C LEU A 500 10.76 8.57 16.40
N VAL A 501 9.83 8.41 15.45
CA VAL A 501 9.58 9.39 14.37
C VAL A 501 9.16 10.74 14.92
N ILE A 502 8.29 10.79 15.93
CA ILE A 502 7.83 12.05 16.53
C ILE A 502 8.92 12.65 17.43
N GLY A 503 9.56 11.83 18.27
CA GLY A 503 10.54 12.29 19.26
C GLY A 503 11.81 12.83 18.63
N TYR A 504 12.30 12.18 17.59
CA TYR A 504 13.57 12.53 16.88
C TYR A 504 13.32 13.08 15.48
N ALA A 505 12.17 13.69 15.20
CA ALA A 505 11.83 14.18 13.86
C ALA A 505 12.90 15.10 13.25
N PRO A 506 13.40 16.16 13.92
CA PRO A 506 14.41 17.02 13.35
C PRO A 506 15.72 16.29 13.02
N GLN A 507 16.20 15.46 13.93
CA GLN A 507 17.45 14.71 13.75
C GLN A 507 17.34 13.68 12.62
N ILE A 508 16.20 13.00 12.50
CA ILE A 508 15.96 12.04 11.42
C ILE A 508 15.93 12.75 10.07
N ILE A 509 15.18 13.85 9.94
CA ILE A 509 15.11 14.61 8.69
C ILE A 509 16.46 15.25 8.35
N GLN A 510 17.15 15.79 9.35
CA GLN A 510 18.49 16.36 9.18
C GLN A 510 19.48 15.33 8.64
N VAL A 511 19.58 14.17 9.26
CA VAL A 511 20.47 13.08 8.81
C VAL A 511 20.10 12.60 7.41
N LEU A 512 18.80 12.55 7.07
CA LEU A 512 18.36 12.00 5.80
C LEU A 512 18.43 13.00 4.65
N PHE A 513 18.08 14.26 4.86
CA PHE A 513 17.80 15.20 3.78
C PHE A 513 18.63 16.50 3.80
N GLU A 514 19.12 16.98 4.95
CA GLU A 514 19.81 18.27 5.05
C GLU A 514 21.18 18.24 4.34
N ARG A 515 21.12 18.28 2.99
CA ARG A 515 22.29 18.29 2.10
C ARG A 515 21.95 18.95 0.77
N GLY A 516 22.95 19.67 0.19
CA GLY A 516 22.78 20.32 -1.11
C GLY A 516 21.73 21.43 -1.08
N ALA A 517 20.71 21.34 -1.90
CA ALA A 517 19.65 22.33 -2.01
C ALA A 517 18.60 22.27 -0.88
N PHE A 518 18.61 21.21 -0.04
CA PHE A 518 17.68 21.07 1.08
C PHE A 518 18.25 21.77 2.32
N THR A 519 17.61 22.86 2.73
CA THR A 519 18.09 23.76 3.77
C THR A 519 17.74 23.31 5.18
N HIS A 520 18.30 23.98 6.19
CA HIS A 520 17.92 23.76 7.59
C HIS A 520 16.46 24.18 7.87
N GLU A 521 15.97 25.22 7.21
CA GLU A 521 14.58 25.64 7.31
C GLU A 521 13.62 24.56 6.77
N ASP A 522 13.97 23.95 5.62
CA ASP A 522 13.24 22.79 5.07
C ASP A 522 13.24 21.61 6.04
N THR A 523 14.36 21.37 6.74
CA THR A 523 14.49 20.35 7.76
C THR A 523 13.47 20.54 8.90
N LEU A 524 13.41 21.77 9.44
CA LEU A 524 12.48 22.09 10.53
C LEU A 524 11.02 22.00 10.08
N ALA A 525 10.70 22.55 8.91
CA ALA A 525 9.34 22.49 8.34
C ALA A 525 8.91 21.03 8.09
N THR A 526 9.77 20.24 7.45
CA THR A 526 9.47 18.81 7.16
C THR A 526 9.34 17.99 8.45
N ALA A 527 10.23 18.22 9.43
CA ALA A 527 10.19 17.51 10.71
C ALA A 527 8.90 17.81 11.51
N ALA A 528 8.47 19.07 11.49
CA ALA A 528 7.24 19.46 12.16
C ALA A 528 6.00 18.82 11.51
N VAL A 529 5.91 18.79 10.18
CA VAL A 529 4.87 18.06 9.44
C VAL A 529 4.94 16.56 9.72
N MET A 530 6.15 15.97 9.77
CA MET A 530 6.36 14.55 10.05
C MET A 530 5.81 14.14 11.43
N ARG A 531 5.95 14.99 12.44
CA ARG A 531 5.37 14.76 13.78
C ARG A 531 3.86 14.61 13.71
N VAL A 532 3.19 15.44 12.92
CA VAL A 532 1.73 15.37 12.75
C VAL A 532 1.31 14.13 11.98
N TYR A 533 2.01 13.76 10.89
CA TYR A 533 1.77 12.49 10.18
C TYR A 533 1.97 11.28 11.08
N GLY A 534 2.90 11.35 12.03
CA GLY A 534 3.15 10.30 13.03
C GLY A 534 1.89 9.86 13.76
N LEU A 535 0.96 10.78 14.04
CA LEU A 535 -0.31 10.49 14.70
C LEU A 535 -1.22 9.54 13.90
N GLY A 536 -1.09 9.54 12.58
CA GLY A 536 -1.88 8.69 11.67
C GLY A 536 -1.29 7.30 11.43
N LEU A 537 -0.05 7.02 11.82
CA LEU A 537 0.66 5.77 11.47
C LEU A 537 -0.03 4.51 11.98
N LEU A 538 -0.56 4.55 13.19
CA LEU A 538 -1.35 3.44 13.73
C LEU A 538 -2.59 3.17 12.86
N GLY A 539 -3.29 4.23 12.45
CA GLY A 539 -4.43 4.13 11.54
C GLY A 539 -4.06 3.47 10.22
N HIS A 540 -2.98 3.92 9.57
CA HIS A 540 -2.47 3.32 8.33
C HIS A 540 -2.11 1.84 8.50
N CYS A 541 -1.43 1.47 9.60
CA CYS A 541 -1.09 0.09 9.91
C CYS A 541 -2.33 -0.78 10.11
N LEU A 542 -3.30 -0.31 10.89
CA LEU A 542 -4.54 -1.05 11.15
C LEU A 542 -5.39 -1.22 9.88
N VAL A 543 -5.52 -0.20 9.03
CA VAL A 543 -6.20 -0.31 7.73
C VAL A 543 -5.52 -1.38 6.87
N GLY A 544 -4.19 -1.37 6.77
CA GLY A 544 -3.43 -2.36 6.02
C GLY A 544 -3.56 -3.79 6.56
N ALA A 545 -3.64 -3.96 7.88
CA ALA A 545 -3.79 -5.26 8.51
C ALA A 545 -5.24 -5.79 8.42
N LEU A 546 -6.23 -4.93 8.69
CA LEU A 546 -7.64 -5.30 8.77
C LEU A 546 -8.30 -5.50 7.40
N SER A 547 -7.83 -4.82 6.35
CA SER A 547 -8.40 -5.01 4.99
C SER A 547 -8.23 -6.44 4.45
N ARG A 548 -7.14 -7.12 4.82
CA ARG A 548 -6.82 -8.47 4.32
C ARG A 548 -7.84 -9.55 4.69
N PRO A 549 -8.30 -9.69 5.95
CA PRO A 549 -9.37 -10.62 6.30
C PRO A 549 -10.66 -10.40 5.52
N PHE A 550 -11.04 -9.14 5.26
CA PHE A 550 -12.24 -8.83 4.49
C PHE A 550 -12.14 -9.29 3.02
N PHE A 551 -10.97 -9.16 2.40
CA PHE A 551 -10.77 -9.52 1.00
C PHE A 551 -10.42 -10.99 0.79
N SER A 552 -10.14 -11.76 1.86
CA SER A 552 -9.87 -13.20 1.78
C SER A 552 -11.12 -14.07 1.78
N THR A 553 -12.31 -13.51 1.96
CA THR A 553 -13.58 -14.23 1.92
C THR A 553 -13.99 -14.56 0.49
N ALA A 554 -14.77 -15.64 0.32
CA ALA A 554 -15.29 -16.05 -0.98
C ALA A 554 -16.17 -14.98 -1.67
N ARG A 555 -16.75 -14.08 -0.89
CA ARG A 555 -17.51 -12.90 -1.36
C ARG A 555 -17.01 -11.67 -0.63
N PRO A 556 -16.09 -10.88 -1.21
CA PRO A 556 -15.63 -9.63 -0.65
C PRO A 556 -16.80 -8.70 -0.35
N THR A 557 -16.78 -8.09 0.83
CA THR A 557 -17.82 -7.17 1.27
C THR A 557 -17.50 -5.74 0.85
N TRP A 558 -18.54 -4.91 0.66
CA TRP A 558 -18.40 -3.48 0.38
C TRP A 558 -17.94 -2.65 1.58
N PHE A 559 -17.96 -3.26 2.77
CA PHE A 559 -17.68 -2.55 4.01
C PHE A 559 -16.29 -1.91 4.08
N PRO A 560 -15.19 -2.55 3.65
CA PRO A 560 -13.87 -1.89 3.62
C PRO A 560 -13.84 -0.66 2.70
N ALA A 561 -14.50 -0.73 1.54
CA ALA A 561 -14.61 0.42 0.64
C ALA A 561 -15.40 1.56 1.28
N PHE A 562 -16.52 1.24 1.96
CA PHE A 562 -17.30 2.23 2.72
C PHE A 562 -16.46 2.87 3.85
N ALA A 563 -15.76 2.07 4.66
CA ALA A 563 -14.93 2.56 5.74
C ALA A 563 -13.80 3.49 5.22
N MET A 564 -13.18 3.10 4.10
CA MET A 564 -12.15 3.92 3.46
C MET A 564 -12.71 5.20 2.85
N GLY A 565 -13.90 5.13 2.23
CA GLY A 565 -14.62 6.30 1.71
C GLY A 565 -15.03 7.28 2.81
N ALA A 566 -15.49 6.78 3.96
CA ALA A 566 -15.79 7.61 5.13
C ALA A 566 -14.53 8.30 5.68
N GLY A 567 -13.40 7.56 5.76
CA GLY A 567 -12.11 8.14 6.13
C GLY A 567 -11.62 9.21 5.14
N LEU A 568 -11.80 8.98 3.83
CA LEU A 568 -11.49 9.97 2.80
C LEU A 568 -12.37 11.22 2.95
N LEU A 569 -13.66 11.06 3.23
CA LEU A 569 -14.56 12.19 3.46
C LEU A 569 -14.11 13.03 4.66
N VAL A 570 -13.73 12.39 5.78
CA VAL A 570 -13.17 13.08 6.94
C VAL A 570 -11.88 13.82 6.56
N ASN A 571 -10.99 13.19 5.80
CA ASN A 571 -9.76 13.83 5.32
C ASN A 571 -10.05 15.07 4.46
N VAL A 572 -10.99 14.99 3.52
CA VAL A 572 -11.39 16.12 2.65
C VAL A 572 -11.98 17.26 3.48
N VAL A 573 -12.96 16.94 4.33
CA VAL A 573 -13.68 17.96 5.13
C VAL A 573 -12.75 18.62 6.14
N ALA A 574 -12.07 17.81 6.96
CA ALA A 574 -11.14 18.32 7.95
C ALA A 574 -9.98 19.09 7.30
N GLY A 575 -9.44 18.59 6.17
CA GLY A 575 -8.38 19.25 5.42
C GLY A 575 -8.78 20.60 4.85
N ALA A 576 -9.96 20.70 4.23
CA ALA A 576 -10.47 21.94 3.68
C ALA A 576 -10.68 23.05 4.75
N PHE A 577 -11.03 22.67 5.98
CA PHE A 577 -11.09 23.60 7.11
C PHE A 577 -9.71 23.88 7.68
N ALA A 578 -8.93 22.84 7.98
CA ALA A 578 -7.68 22.96 8.72
C ALA A 578 -6.56 23.65 7.92
N VAL A 579 -6.55 23.50 6.58
CA VAL A 579 -5.54 24.13 5.72
C VAL A 579 -5.51 25.65 5.85
N ARG A 580 -6.65 26.29 6.09
CA ARG A 580 -6.78 27.75 6.20
C ARG A 580 -6.08 28.32 7.45
N TRP A 581 -6.00 27.52 8.53
CA TRP A 581 -5.49 27.96 9.83
C TRP A 581 -4.10 27.39 10.11
N TRP A 582 -3.81 26.18 9.65
CA TRP A 582 -2.62 25.42 10.01
C TRP A 582 -1.79 24.96 8.79
N GLY A 583 -2.16 25.37 7.57
CA GLY A 583 -1.38 25.06 6.37
C GLY A 583 -1.09 23.57 6.22
N THR A 584 0.17 23.23 6.04
CA THR A 584 0.66 21.83 5.89
C THR A 584 0.36 20.95 7.10
N TYR A 585 0.38 21.50 8.31
CA TYR A 585 0.01 20.76 9.54
C TYR A 585 -1.45 20.36 9.54
N GLY A 586 -2.33 21.24 9.05
CA GLY A 586 -3.75 20.97 8.91
C GLY A 586 -4.04 19.83 7.95
N ILE A 587 -3.31 19.77 6.83
CA ILE A 587 -3.42 18.68 5.85
C ILE A 587 -2.95 17.36 6.47
N ALA A 588 -1.80 17.33 7.14
CA ALA A 588 -1.26 16.15 7.80
C ALA A 588 -2.20 15.64 8.92
N ALA A 589 -2.78 16.56 9.72
CA ALA A 589 -3.73 16.22 10.77
C ALA A 589 -5.03 15.65 10.20
N ALA A 590 -5.53 16.22 9.10
CA ALA A 590 -6.72 15.73 8.42
C ALA A 590 -6.51 14.32 7.84
N ASN A 591 -5.33 14.05 7.26
CA ASN A 591 -4.95 12.70 6.83
C ASN A 591 -4.94 11.72 8.01
N ALA A 592 -4.31 12.10 9.12
CA ALA A 592 -4.25 11.28 10.33
C ALA A 592 -5.66 10.99 10.90
N ALA A 593 -6.55 11.99 10.93
CA ALA A 593 -7.94 11.82 11.37
C ALA A 593 -8.73 10.93 10.42
N GLY A 594 -8.62 11.13 9.11
CA GLY A 594 -9.30 10.35 8.09
C GLY A 594 -8.92 8.87 8.13
N ILE A 595 -7.62 8.57 8.15
CA ILE A 595 -7.16 7.17 8.18
C ILE A 595 -7.47 6.49 9.51
N SER A 596 -7.44 7.23 10.63
CA SER A 596 -7.83 6.71 11.93
C SER A 596 -9.32 6.39 11.98
N THR A 597 -10.18 7.21 11.36
CA THR A 597 -11.61 6.94 11.20
C THR A 597 -11.83 5.65 10.41
N ALA A 598 -11.16 5.48 9.27
CA ALA A 598 -11.24 4.25 8.49
C ALA A 598 -10.78 3.02 9.31
N ALA A 599 -9.71 3.15 10.09
CA ALA A 599 -9.18 2.09 10.95
C ALA A 599 -10.19 1.68 12.03
N VAL A 600 -10.81 2.64 12.72
CA VAL A 600 -11.82 2.40 13.75
C VAL A 600 -13.05 1.70 13.15
N LEU A 601 -13.53 2.16 11.99
CA LEU A 601 -14.65 1.53 11.29
C LEU A 601 -14.31 0.09 10.89
N LEU A 602 -13.13 -0.17 10.36
CA LEU A 602 -12.70 -1.53 10.00
C LEU A 602 -12.57 -2.42 11.22
N LEU A 603 -12.00 -1.92 12.33
CA LEU A 603 -11.84 -2.68 13.56
C LEU A 603 -13.20 -3.07 14.17
N THR A 604 -14.12 -2.12 14.27
CA THR A 604 -15.46 -2.36 14.80
C THR A 604 -16.32 -3.22 13.87
N GLY A 605 -16.10 -3.11 12.56
CA GLY A 605 -16.83 -3.87 11.55
C GLY A 605 -16.35 -5.31 11.35
N LEU A 606 -15.15 -5.68 11.79
CA LEU A 606 -14.59 -7.02 11.56
C LEU A 606 -15.35 -8.09 12.36
N GLY A 607 -15.64 -7.80 13.65
CA GLY A 607 -16.31 -8.71 14.57
C GLY A 607 -17.65 -9.25 14.04
N PRO A 608 -18.61 -8.39 13.72
CA PRO A 608 -19.93 -8.83 13.27
C PRO A 608 -19.94 -9.51 11.90
N ARG A 609 -18.92 -9.27 11.05
CA ARG A 609 -18.97 -9.64 9.63
C ARG A 609 -18.08 -10.82 9.23
N ILE A 610 -16.91 -10.97 9.86
CA ILE A 610 -15.89 -11.92 9.41
C ILE A 610 -15.41 -12.82 10.54
N ILE A 611 -14.77 -12.24 11.57
CA ILE A 611 -14.14 -12.93 12.69
C ILE A 611 -14.52 -12.19 13.96
N ALA A 612 -15.21 -12.87 14.89
CA ALA A 612 -15.66 -12.29 16.15
C ALA A 612 -14.48 -11.97 17.10
N ILE A 613 -13.71 -10.93 16.78
CA ILE A 613 -12.62 -10.43 17.62
C ILE A 613 -13.19 -9.68 18.84
N HIS A 614 -12.47 -9.72 19.95
CA HIS A 614 -12.78 -8.93 21.15
C HIS A 614 -12.25 -7.50 20.97
N VAL A 615 -13.02 -6.65 20.28
CA VAL A 615 -12.64 -5.26 19.97
C VAL A 615 -12.18 -4.50 21.20
N ARG A 616 -12.89 -4.66 22.34
CA ARG A 616 -12.52 -4.00 23.61
C ARG A 616 -11.14 -4.43 24.10
N THR A 617 -10.82 -5.72 24.04
CA THR A 617 -9.52 -6.25 24.47
C THR A 617 -8.41 -5.70 23.60
N VAL A 618 -8.59 -5.72 22.27
CA VAL A 618 -7.63 -5.15 21.31
C VAL A 618 -7.46 -3.65 21.53
N ALA A 619 -8.55 -2.90 21.73
CA ALA A 619 -8.50 -1.45 21.97
C ALA A 619 -7.76 -1.11 23.28
N VAL A 620 -8.01 -1.87 24.36
CA VAL A 620 -7.30 -1.69 25.65
C VAL A 620 -5.81 -2.00 25.49
N SER A 621 -5.47 -3.06 24.77
CA SER A 621 -4.07 -3.40 24.46
C SER A 621 -3.38 -2.28 23.69
N ILE A 622 -4.00 -1.81 22.60
CA ILE A 622 -3.49 -0.67 21.81
C ILE A 622 -3.37 0.59 22.69
N GLY A 623 -4.35 0.86 23.57
CA GLY A 623 -4.32 2.00 24.49
C GLY A 623 -3.13 1.96 25.45
N ARG A 624 -2.81 0.79 26.01
CA ARG A 624 -1.60 0.61 26.84
C ARG A 624 -0.33 0.86 26.02
N LEU A 625 -0.24 0.29 24.84
CA LEU A 625 0.90 0.53 23.94
C LEU A 625 1.03 2.00 23.54
N ALA A 626 -0.09 2.72 23.35
CA ALA A 626 -0.09 4.15 23.07
C ALA A 626 0.45 4.98 24.26
N VAL A 627 0.13 4.61 25.50
CA VAL A 627 0.71 5.24 26.70
C VAL A 627 2.22 5.01 26.76
N ALA A 628 2.69 3.79 26.45
CA ALA A 628 4.12 3.50 26.36
C ALA A 628 4.79 4.32 25.25
N ALA A 629 4.13 4.48 24.11
CA ALA A 629 4.61 5.30 23.01
C ALA A 629 4.71 6.78 23.37
N LEU A 630 3.73 7.32 24.09
CA LEU A 630 3.75 8.72 24.57
C LEU A 630 4.92 8.97 25.52
N ALA A 631 5.17 8.08 26.47
CA ALA A 631 6.31 8.19 27.39
C ALA A 631 7.65 8.12 26.65
N ALA A 632 7.79 7.18 25.71
CA ALA A 632 8.98 7.03 24.90
C ALA A 632 9.18 8.24 23.94
N CYS A 633 8.09 8.78 23.39
CA CYS A 633 8.10 10.00 22.57
C CYS A 633 8.56 11.22 23.39
N ALA A 634 8.02 11.42 24.60
CA ALA A 634 8.41 12.51 25.49
C ALA A 634 9.91 12.43 25.84
N THR A 635 10.39 11.22 26.15
CA THR A 635 11.83 10.99 26.39
C THR A 635 12.66 11.36 25.16
N GLY A 636 12.25 10.94 23.96
CA GLY A 636 12.93 11.28 22.72
C GLY A 636 12.91 12.78 22.42
N TRP A 637 11.79 13.45 22.69
CA TRP A 637 11.66 14.90 22.50
C TRP A 637 12.62 15.71 23.39
N ILE A 638 12.82 15.24 24.64
CA ILE A 638 13.73 15.89 25.59
C ILE A 638 15.20 15.54 25.25
N ALA A 639 15.49 14.28 24.98
CA ALA A 639 16.86 13.81 24.77
C ALA A 639 17.43 14.20 23.38
N GLY A 640 16.57 14.35 22.36
CA GLY A 640 17.00 14.65 20.99
C GLY A 640 17.87 15.91 20.88
N PRO A 641 17.47 17.06 21.43
CA PRO A 641 18.25 18.30 21.35
C PRO A 641 19.51 18.32 22.23
N MET A 642 19.65 17.38 23.18
CA MET A 642 20.80 17.37 24.11
C MET A 642 22.13 16.98 23.43
N ILE A 643 22.05 16.34 22.29
CA ILE A 643 23.22 15.89 21.53
C ILE A 643 23.32 16.73 20.26
N PRO A 644 24.40 17.54 20.10
CA PRO A 644 24.54 18.43 18.95
C PRO A 644 24.70 17.68 17.61
N ASP A 645 25.36 16.52 17.61
CA ASP A 645 25.52 15.70 16.41
C ASP A 645 24.22 14.96 16.07
N PRO A 646 23.60 15.22 14.91
CA PRO A 646 22.31 14.65 14.56
C PRO A 646 22.35 13.15 14.32
N LEU A 647 23.49 12.61 13.84
CA LEU A 647 23.67 11.19 13.59
C LEU A 647 23.78 10.41 14.91
N LEU A 648 24.60 10.92 15.84
CA LEU A 648 24.73 10.33 17.18
C LEU A 648 23.41 10.43 17.94
N SER A 649 22.72 11.58 17.87
CA SER A 649 21.41 11.78 18.49
C SER A 649 20.37 10.82 17.97
N ALA A 650 20.21 10.69 16.64
CA ALA A 650 19.29 9.74 16.03
C ALA A 650 19.67 8.28 16.35
N GLY A 651 20.97 7.95 16.36
CA GLY A 651 21.46 6.63 16.74
C GLY A 651 21.14 6.27 18.19
N LEU A 652 21.34 7.21 19.13
CA LEU A 652 20.94 7.03 20.52
C LEU A 652 19.41 6.88 20.66
N GLY A 653 18.65 7.64 19.86
CA GLY A 653 17.21 7.54 19.77
C GLY A 653 16.72 6.13 19.43
N CYS A 654 17.42 5.45 18.51
CA CYS A 654 17.13 4.06 18.14
C CYS A 654 17.33 3.05 19.29
N LEU A 655 18.05 3.42 20.34
CA LEU A 655 18.24 2.61 21.57
C LEU A 655 17.32 3.08 22.70
N LEU A 656 17.27 4.38 22.93
CA LEU A 656 16.57 5.00 24.05
C LEU A 656 15.04 4.84 23.92
N VAL A 657 14.49 5.12 22.74
CA VAL A 657 13.04 5.04 22.51
C VAL A 657 12.51 3.62 22.71
N PRO A 658 13.09 2.56 22.09
CA PRO A 658 12.66 1.19 22.37
C PRO A 658 12.86 0.77 23.84
N ALA A 659 13.92 1.21 24.49
CA ALA A 659 14.17 0.92 25.90
C ALA A 659 13.08 1.54 26.80
N MET A 660 12.76 2.82 26.62
CA MET A 660 11.70 3.51 27.38
C MET A 660 10.31 2.95 27.05
N PHE A 661 10.06 2.65 25.77
CA PHE A 661 8.81 2.00 25.38
C PHE A 661 8.65 0.63 26.07
N GLY A 662 9.72 -0.17 26.09
CA GLY A 662 9.75 -1.46 26.77
C GLY A 662 9.58 -1.34 28.29
N ALA A 663 10.32 -0.43 28.93
CA ALA A 663 10.24 -0.20 30.37
C ALA A 663 8.82 0.26 30.79
N THR A 664 8.25 1.25 30.10
CA THR A 664 6.90 1.73 30.37
C THR A 664 5.86 0.66 30.08
N GLY A 665 6.00 -0.07 28.95
CA GLY A 665 5.11 -1.16 28.58
C GLY A 665 5.10 -2.30 29.62
N MET A 666 6.25 -2.62 30.22
CA MET A 666 6.36 -3.58 31.31
C MET A 666 5.70 -3.05 32.59
N ALA A 667 5.93 -1.78 32.92
CA ALA A 667 5.36 -1.15 34.12
C ALA A 667 3.81 -1.15 34.08
N ILE A 668 3.20 -0.87 32.93
CA ILE A 668 1.74 -0.88 32.75
C ILE A 668 1.19 -2.27 32.41
N ARG A 669 2.03 -3.31 32.47
CA ARG A 669 1.68 -4.70 32.17
C ARG A 669 1.01 -4.88 30.81
N ALA A 670 1.58 -4.27 29.77
CA ALA A 670 1.19 -4.55 28.39
C ALA A 670 1.63 -5.97 28.06
N LEU A 671 0.67 -6.87 27.85
CA LEU A 671 0.90 -8.32 27.66
C LEU A 671 1.84 -8.61 26.47
N GLU A 672 1.79 -7.79 25.44
CA GLU A 672 2.61 -7.89 24.24
C GLU A 672 4.09 -7.65 24.56
N VAL A 673 4.38 -6.66 25.38
CA VAL A 673 5.74 -6.29 25.79
C VAL A 673 6.29 -7.33 26.77
N THR A 674 5.49 -7.80 27.71
CA THR A 674 5.92 -8.80 28.69
C THR A 674 6.17 -10.19 28.07
N ALA A 675 5.53 -10.49 26.94
CA ALA A 675 5.74 -11.75 26.22
C ALA A 675 6.99 -11.76 25.29
N LEU A 676 7.57 -10.59 24.96
CA LEU A 676 8.72 -10.47 24.05
C LEU A 676 9.97 -11.23 24.52
N PRO A 677 10.42 -11.15 25.79
CA PRO A 677 11.61 -11.87 26.24
C PRO A 677 11.51 -13.38 26.03
N GLY A 678 10.33 -13.97 26.31
CA GLY A 678 10.09 -15.40 26.09
C GLY A 678 10.09 -15.79 24.61
N GLN A 679 9.61 -14.92 23.72
CA GLN A 679 9.61 -15.17 22.27
C GLN A 679 11.01 -15.06 21.68
N ILE A 680 11.79 -14.06 22.12
CA ILE A 680 13.20 -13.90 21.69
C ILE A 680 14.04 -15.10 22.13
N SER A 681 13.88 -15.56 23.38
CA SER A 681 14.61 -16.74 23.88
C SER A 681 14.29 -18.00 23.11
N GLN A 682 13.01 -18.22 22.74
CA GLN A 682 12.60 -19.35 21.90
C GLN A 682 13.17 -19.26 20.47
N LEU A 683 13.23 -18.06 19.89
CA LEU A 683 13.85 -17.86 18.57
C LEU A 683 15.35 -18.14 18.61
N THR A 684 16.07 -17.59 19.59
CA THR A 684 17.50 -17.86 19.79
C THR A 684 17.81 -19.33 20.03
N GLN A 685 16.99 -20.03 20.80
CA GLN A 685 17.11 -21.49 20.96
C GLN A 685 16.88 -22.26 19.65
N ARG A 686 15.85 -21.86 18.87
CA ARG A 686 15.60 -22.49 17.54
C ARG A 686 16.75 -22.25 16.56
N PHE A 687 17.34 -21.06 16.53
CA PHE A 687 18.52 -20.76 15.70
C PHE A 687 19.75 -21.54 16.17
N ARG A 688 19.93 -21.71 17.49
CA ARG A 688 21.03 -22.49 18.07
C ARG A 688 20.88 -24.01 17.79
N ASN A 689 19.65 -24.52 17.81
CA ASN A 689 19.37 -25.94 17.53
C ASN A 689 19.31 -26.25 16.02
N ALA A 690 19.33 -25.23 15.15
CA ALA A 690 19.33 -25.38 13.69
C ALA A 690 20.75 -25.28 13.08
N ARG A 691 21.76 -24.94 13.88
CA ARG A 691 23.20 -25.06 13.58
C ARG A 691 23.72 -26.39 14.08
#